data_c072b8f7bd801a9292aa58e95b821042
#
_entry.id   c072b8f7bd801a9292aa58e95b821042
#
_cell.length_a   1.000
_cell.length_b   1.000
_cell.length_c   1.000
_cell.angle_alpha   90.00
_cell.angle_beta   90.00
_cell.angle_gamma   90.00
#
_symmetry.space_group_name_H-M   'P 1'
#
loop_
_entity.id
_entity.type
_entity.pdbx_description
1 polymer ?
#
loop_
_entity_poly.entity_id
_entity_poly.type
_entity_poly.pdbx_seq_one_letter_code
_entity_poly.pdbx_strand_id
1 'polypeptide(L)'
;VSPSSPAILPSRYYLDHFDEMLDFVAARYGHAIGPQEQAFLETFRALSLDARSLYVRFANRKGRAFYREHLAYEEIASLSDAVAELMTRGFIRHPQAHDFADLLALQTRPDLVALVRSWVATAPEDYPRLSSAKKADLLGFITTRLPFEECFPPPQCERYLVQDREDEIDYLLFLYFGKRHEGMTTFALRDLGIVKTAGFKDEFEARFETGPIARAAFHYARVLERIDTPSPMLIEHLTCEVATWPVTDDSEVETMRHRAIHRLGRELERLGRASDALDVYLRSDHFPATERAVRLLIQNEDRDGAEALLLRLIDNPSCDEELLFAEDFYERKFHRTKVGLLTRLLRDAPVLQLDESGRDSTEAAVVRHFLKSGLIAAHVENSIWIQLFGLLFWDLLYDREAAALHNPFETRPQDLNSGAFYRRHREVFGERLAILDEPEAALALLRDTWEKNAGTTNQLVSWDAPLFTLVCELVTRAPRGGLAMILEAIGQQFRANRSGFPDLVVFENEQVRFVEVKAEGDQIRRHQLVQIERLKKAGFAVEVAQVAWTVDPAQDYVVVDIETTGGNPDWNRITEIGAVRVRDGEVVGEWSSLIHPGRSIPKFIVGLTGITDAMVADAPLFEAIADTFRAFVGEAVFVAHRVKFDYGFLRSEFARIGQDFRCPTLCTV
;
A
#
# COMPACT_ATOMS: atom_id res chain seq x y z
N VAL A 1 3.71 -33.31 -3.11
CA VAL A 1 3.51 -33.30 -1.66
C VAL A 1 2.02 -33.17 -1.44
N SER A 2 1.37 -34.17 -0.83
CA SER A 2 -0.05 -34.17 -0.50
C SER A 2 -0.37 -32.99 0.43
N PRO A 3 -1.52 -32.32 0.28
CA PRO A 3 -1.90 -31.25 1.19
C PRO A 3 -2.05 -31.85 2.61
N SER A 4 -1.23 -31.41 3.54
CA SER A 4 -1.41 -31.71 4.97
C SER A 4 -2.79 -31.22 5.38
N SER A 5 -3.52 -32.01 6.18
CA SER A 5 -4.79 -31.62 6.78
C SER A 5 -4.63 -30.24 7.45
N PRO A 6 -5.61 -29.33 7.33
CA PRO A 6 -5.52 -28.01 7.94
C PRO A 6 -5.30 -28.18 9.46
N ALA A 7 -4.29 -27.50 9.99
CA ALA A 7 -4.00 -27.50 11.42
C ALA A 7 -5.23 -26.97 12.17
N ILE A 8 -5.73 -27.71 13.15
CA ILE A 8 -6.85 -27.26 13.99
C ILE A 8 -6.23 -26.50 15.16
N LEU A 9 -6.52 -25.22 15.27
CA LEU A 9 -6.07 -24.38 16.37
C LEU A 9 -6.77 -24.80 17.69
N PRO A 10 -6.06 -24.81 18.84
CA PRO A 10 -6.67 -25.01 20.16
C PRO A 10 -7.78 -23.97 20.43
N SER A 11 -8.76 -24.31 21.29
CA SER A 11 -9.90 -23.40 21.57
C SER A 11 -9.49 -22.05 22.15
N ARG A 12 -8.36 -21.98 22.84
CA ARG A 12 -7.81 -20.75 23.46
C ARG A 12 -6.52 -20.24 22.79
N TYR A 13 -6.24 -20.64 21.56
CA TYR A 13 -5.04 -20.22 20.81
C TYR A 13 -4.77 -18.71 20.87
N TYR A 14 -5.81 -17.89 20.88
CA TYR A 14 -5.72 -16.44 20.94
C TYR A 14 -5.15 -15.93 22.28
N LEU A 15 -5.41 -16.65 23.39
CA LEU A 15 -4.83 -16.34 24.69
C LEU A 15 -3.35 -16.77 24.73
N ASP A 16 -3.02 -17.94 24.20
CA ASP A 16 -1.63 -18.42 24.14
C ASP A 16 -0.76 -17.46 23.33
N HIS A 17 -1.29 -16.93 22.20
CA HIS A 17 -0.60 -15.92 21.39
C HIS A 17 -0.44 -14.59 22.14
N PHE A 18 -1.45 -14.18 22.89
CA PHE A 18 -1.38 -12.95 23.66
C PHE A 18 -0.35 -13.07 24.79
N ASP A 19 -0.31 -14.20 25.48
CA ASP A 19 0.71 -14.51 26.50
C ASP A 19 2.12 -14.55 25.89
N GLU A 20 2.30 -15.22 24.73
CA GLU A 20 3.57 -15.21 23.98
C GLU A 20 4.06 -13.79 23.72
N MET A 21 3.18 -12.91 23.25
CA MET A 21 3.49 -11.50 23.00
C MET A 21 3.86 -10.76 24.29
N LEU A 22 3.08 -10.93 25.37
CA LEU A 22 3.35 -10.28 26.65
C LEU A 22 4.66 -10.74 27.29
N ASP A 23 4.95 -12.03 27.23
CA ASP A 23 6.20 -12.59 27.76
C ASP A 23 7.41 -12.09 26.96
N PHE A 24 7.29 -12.04 25.64
CA PHE A 24 8.31 -11.45 24.78
C PHE A 24 8.59 -9.98 25.14
N VAL A 25 7.53 -9.16 25.24
CA VAL A 25 7.67 -7.73 25.55
C VAL A 25 8.23 -7.54 26.96
N ALA A 26 7.78 -8.30 27.96
CA ALA A 26 8.30 -8.22 29.31
C ALA A 26 9.80 -8.60 29.38
N ALA A 27 10.22 -9.59 28.62
CA ALA A 27 11.62 -10.04 28.60
C ALA A 27 12.56 -9.07 27.87
N ARG A 28 12.10 -8.44 26.78
CA ARG A 28 12.97 -7.64 25.88
C ARG A 28 12.85 -6.14 26.08
N TYR A 29 11.69 -5.65 26.53
CA TYR A 29 11.39 -4.23 26.65
C TYR A 29 11.19 -3.77 28.09
N GLY A 30 11.73 -4.47 29.08
CA GLY A 30 11.62 -4.08 30.49
C GLY A 30 12.08 -2.62 30.75
N HIS A 31 13.08 -2.14 30.01
CA HIS A 31 13.58 -0.76 30.07
C HIS A 31 12.61 0.28 29.45
N ALA A 32 11.65 -0.14 28.62
CA ALA A 32 10.67 0.71 27.94
C ALA A 32 9.26 0.63 28.58
N ILE A 33 9.01 -0.38 29.43
CA ILE A 33 7.74 -0.57 30.16
C ILE A 33 7.71 0.37 31.35
N GLY A 34 6.67 1.22 31.41
CA GLY A 34 6.43 2.10 32.55
C GLY A 34 5.60 1.47 33.66
N PRO A 35 5.35 2.20 34.76
CA PRO A 35 4.58 1.69 35.90
C PRO A 35 3.15 1.25 35.53
N GLN A 36 2.51 1.90 34.57
CA GLN A 36 1.14 1.57 34.12
C GLN A 36 1.09 0.23 33.43
N GLU A 37 1.99 -0.01 32.47
CA GLU A 37 2.08 -1.28 31.75
C GLU A 37 2.57 -2.41 32.66
N GLN A 38 3.46 -2.12 33.59
CA GLN A 38 3.88 -3.11 34.60
C GLN A 38 2.69 -3.54 35.46
N ALA A 39 1.90 -2.60 35.95
CA ALA A 39 0.69 -2.88 36.71
C ALA A 39 -0.35 -3.65 35.88
N PHE A 40 -0.47 -3.34 34.58
CA PHE A 40 -1.30 -4.12 33.65
C PHE A 40 -0.83 -5.59 33.56
N LEU A 41 0.45 -5.81 33.30
CA LEU A 41 1.02 -7.17 33.17
C LEU A 41 0.79 -8.00 34.45
N GLU A 42 1.06 -7.44 35.63
CA GLU A 42 0.89 -8.09 36.92
C GLU A 42 -0.58 -8.42 37.18
N THR A 43 -1.48 -7.44 36.96
CA THR A 43 -2.91 -7.64 37.21
C THR A 43 -3.53 -8.63 36.22
N PHE A 44 -3.15 -8.55 34.93
CA PHE A 44 -3.63 -9.46 33.88
C PHE A 44 -3.23 -10.92 34.17
N ARG A 45 -1.97 -11.14 34.55
CA ARG A 45 -1.47 -12.47 34.91
C ARG A 45 -2.15 -13.06 36.16
N ALA A 46 -2.65 -12.21 37.03
CA ALA A 46 -3.37 -12.62 38.26
C ALA A 46 -4.87 -12.90 37.99
N LEU A 47 -5.41 -12.64 36.80
CA LEU A 47 -6.79 -12.98 36.46
C LEU A 47 -6.97 -14.51 36.29
N SER A 48 -8.20 -14.98 36.52
CA SER A 48 -8.61 -16.32 36.15
C SER A 48 -8.46 -16.59 34.66
N LEU A 49 -8.32 -17.87 34.30
CA LEU A 49 -8.19 -18.28 32.89
C LEU A 49 -9.39 -17.80 32.03
N ASP A 50 -10.60 -17.84 32.57
CA ASP A 50 -11.81 -17.40 31.89
C ASP A 50 -11.84 -15.87 31.70
N ALA A 51 -11.45 -15.11 32.72
CA ALA A 51 -11.34 -13.66 32.66
C ALA A 51 -10.27 -13.20 31.64
N ARG A 52 -9.09 -13.83 31.65
CA ARG A 52 -8.04 -13.58 30.64
C ARG A 52 -8.53 -13.88 29.23
N SER A 53 -9.17 -15.05 29.05
CA SER A 53 -9.73 -15.44 27.75
C SER A 53 -10.76 -14.40 27.24
N LEU A 54 -11.68 -13.97 28.11
CA LEU A 54 -12.70 -13.00 27.76
C LEU A 54 -12.09 -11.64 27.37
N TYR A 55 -11.11 -11.17 28.15
CA TYR A 55 -10.47 -9.88 27.89
C TYR A 55 -9.71 -9.88 26.55
N VAL A 56 -8.97 -10.95 26.23
CA VAL A 56 -8.28 -11.07 24.94
C VAL A 56 -9.26 -11.17 23.77
N ARG A 57 -10.45 -11.79 23.98
CA ARG A 57 -11.54 -11.74 22.97
C ARG A 57 -11.99 -10.32 22.69
N PHE A 58 -12.06 -9.46 23.73
CA PHE A 58 -12.39 -8.04 23.54
C PHE A 58 -11.28 -7.29 22.81
N ALA A 59 -10.04 -7.45 23.26
CA ALA A 59 -8.88 -6.79 22.66
C ALA A 59 -8.65 -7.14 21.18
N ASN A 60 -9.12 -8.30 20.72
CA ASN A 60 -9.02 -8.73 19.32
C ASN A 60 -10.19 -8.28 18.44
N ARG A 61 -11.19 -7.59 18.97
CA ARG A 61 -12.33 -7.10 18.21
C ARG A 61 -12.13 -5.64 17.76
N LYS A 62 -12.78 -5.30 16.67
CA LYS A 62 -12.90 -3.89 16.26
C LYS A 62 -13.91 -3.20 17.16
N GLY A 63 -13.50 -2.15 17.84
CA GLY A 63 -14.32 -1.37 18.76
C GLY A 63 -14.23 -1.89 20.20
N ARG A 64 -14.43 -0.97 21.15
CA ARG A 64 -14.20 -1.17 22.58
C ARG A 64 -15.50 -1.39 23.37
N ALA A 65 -16.67 -1.21 22.76
CA ALA A 65 -17.96 -1.42 23.39
C ALA A 65 -18.61 -2.73 22.91
N PHE A 66 -19.27 -3.45 23.84
CA PHE A 66 -19.87 -4.76 23.59
C PHE A 66 -21.26 -4.87 24.23
N TYR A 67 -22.18 -5.57 23.56
CA TYR A 67 -23.43 -6.00 24.16
C TYR A 67 -23.18 -7.19 25.11
N ARG A 68 -23.48 -7.02 26.38
CA ARG A 68 -23.32 -8.07 27.40
C ARG A 68 -24.14 -9.33 27.06
N GLU A 69 -25.35 -9.15 26.58
CA GLU A 69 -26.27 -10.24 26.24
C GLU A 69 -25.85 -11.04 24.97
N HIS A 70 -24.98 -10.46 24.14
CA HIS A 70 -24.49 -11.12 22.91
C HIS A 70 -23.15 -11.85 23.11
N LEU A 71 -22.63 -11.89 24.34
CA LEU A 71 -21.42 -12.61 24.65
C LEU A 71 -21.74 -14.09 24.81
N ALA A 72 -21.15 -14.92 23.95
CA ALA A 72 -21.25 -16.37 24.03
C ALA A 72 -19.94 -16.98 23.53
N TYR A 73 -19.26 -17.71 24.40
CA TYR A 73 -17.97 -18.36 24.13
C TYR A 73 -17.95 -19.74 24.76
N GLU A 74 -17.82 -20.77 23.93
CA GLU A 74 -17.86 -22.18 24.40
C GLU A 74 -16.70 -22.52 25.31
N GLU A 75 -15.56 -21.87 25.14
CA GLU A 75 -14.36 -22.12 25.92
C GLU A 75 -14.32 -21.42 27.28
N ILE A 76 -15.29 -20.53 27.59
CA ILE A 76 -15.39 -19.80 28.86
C ILE A 76 -16.47 -20.46 29.72
N ALA A 77 -16.05 -21.11 30.82
CA ALA A 77 -16.96 -21.90 31.65
C ALA A 77 -17.97 -21.04 32.42
N SER A 78 -17.54 -19.90 32.98
CA SER A 78 -18.42 -18.96 33.68
C SER A 78 -18.23 -17.53 33.15
N LEU A 79 -19.06 -17.14 32.19
CA LEU A 79 -18.99 -15.79 31.61
C LEU A 79 -19.37 -14.71 32.65
N SER A 80 -20.32 -14.99 33.53
CA SER A 80 -20.73 -14.03 34.58
C SER A 80 -19.61 -13.72 35.56
N ASP A 81 -18.88 -14.76 36.00
CA ASP A 81 -17.76 -14.61 36.95
C ASP A 81 -16.58 -13.90 36.27
N ALA A 82 -16.29 -14.23 35.01
CA ALA A 82 -15.25 -13.57 34.21
C ALA A 82 -15.55 -12.07 34.04
N VAL A 83 -16.79 -11.71 33.73
CA VAL A 83 -17.21 -10.30 33.62
C VAL A 83 -17.08 -9.59 34.97
N ALA A 84 -17.54 -10.19 36.07
CA ALA A 84 -17.46 -9.62 37.41
C ALA A 84 -16.00 -9.39 37.85
N GLU A 85 -15.12 -10.36 37.60
CA GLU A 85 -13.69 -10.25 37.86
C GLU A 85 -13.04 -9.11 37.05
N LEU A 86 -13.29 -9.06 35.75
CA LEU A 86 -12.74 -8.01 34.86
C LEU A 86 -13.22 -6.60 35.29
N MET A 87 -14.48 -6.45 35.70
CA MET A 87 -15.00 -5.19 36.22
C MET A 87 -14.31 -4.80 37.53
N THR A 88 -14.17 -5.75 38.47
CA THR A 88 -13.54 -5.51 39.77
C THR A 88 -12.07 -5.11 39.62
N ARG A 89 -11.37 -5.66 38.63
CA ARG A 89 -9.95 -5.40 38.35
C ARG A 89 -9.73 -4.21 37.39
N GLY A 90 -10.79 -3.56 36.89
CA GLY A 90 -10.72 -2.39 36.02
C GLY A 90 -10.22 -2.69 34.60
N PHE A 91 -10.51 -3.88 34.05
CA PHE A 91 -10.25 -4.23 32.66
C PHE A 91 -11.43 -3.92 31.74
N ILE A 92 -12.61 -3.89 32.30
CA ILE A 92 -13.85 -3.45 31.65
C ILE A 92 -14.66 -2.61 32.61
N ARG A 93 -15.54 -1.78 32.10
CA ARG A 93 -16.43 -0.92 32.86
C ARG A 93 -17.77 -0.70 32.16
N HIS A 94 -18.71 -0.09 32.85
CA HIS A 94 -19.92 0.44 32.19
C HIS A 94 -19.58 1.69 31.38
N PRO A 95 -20.35 1.96 30.30
CA PRO A 95 -20.17 3.14 29.47
C PRO A 95 -20.29 4.46 30.22
N GLN A 96 -19.56 5.45 29.76
CA GLN A 96 -19.61 6.84 30.20
C GLN A 96 -19.86 7.75 28.97
N ALA A 97 -20.13 9.04 29.21
CA ALA A 97 -20.47 9.99 28.15
C ALA A 97 -19.42 10.06 27.02
N HIS A 98 -18.15 9.87 27.32
CA HIS A 98 -17.08 9.87 26.31
C HIS A 98 -17.08 8.61 25.41
N ASP A 99 -17.78 7.53 25.79
CA ASP A 99 -17.94 6.32 24.98
C ASP A 99 -19.14 6.40 24.03
N PHE A 100 -19.81 7.56 23.94
CA PHE A 100 -21.03 7.74 23.18
C PHE A 100 -20.93 7.29 21.72
N ALA A 101 -19.83 7.68 21.06
CA ALA A 101 -19.59 7.29 19.66
C ALA A 101 -19.43 5.77 19.50
N ASP A 102 -18.76 5.11 20.44
CA ASP A 102 -18.55 3.65 20.42
C ASP A 102 -19.87 2.89 20.60
N LEU A 103 -20.72 3.37 21.52
CA LEU A 103 -22.05 2.78 21.70
C LEU A 103 -22.97 2.98 20.50
N LEU A 104 -22.95 4.17 19.89
CA LEU A 104 -23.71 4.44 18.68
C LEU A 104 -23.23 3.59 17.49
N ALA A 105 -21.94 3.32 17.39
CA ALA A 105 -21.39 2.45 16.35
C ALA A 105 -21.95 1.02 16.40
N LEU A 106 -22.24 0.51 17.61
CA LEU A 106 -22.86 -0.79 17.84
C LEU A 106 -24.32 -0.85 17.39
N GLN A 107 -25.03 0.29 17.37
CA GLN A 107 -26.46 0.32 17.07
C GLN A 107 -26.71 -0.07 15.62
N THR A 108 -27.80 -0.80 15.40
CA THR A 108 -28.33 -1.02 14.05
C THR A 108 -29.01 0.23 13.52
N ARG A 109 -29.22 0.33 12.20
CA ARG A 109 -29.98 1.44 11.63
C ARG A 109 -31.39 1.59 12.24
N PRO A 110 -32.18 0.51 12.44
CA PRO A 110 -33.43 0.59 13.15
C PRO A 110 -33.35 1.20 14.56
N ASP A 111 -32.31 0.82 15.34
CA ASP A 111 -32.12 1.35 16.69
C ASP A 111 -31.83 2.85 16.66
N LEU A 112 -30.95 3.31 15.75
CA LEU A 112 -30.68 4.73 15.55
C LEU A 112 -31.95 5.52 15.14
N VAL A 113 -32.77 4.96 14.27
CA VAL A 113 -34.05 5.55 13.89
C VAL A 113 -35.00 5.64 15.10
N ALA A 114 -35.01 4.62 15.98
CA ALA A 114 -35.80 4.65 17.20
C ALA A 114 -35.36 5.75 18.16
N LEU A 115 -34.02 5.92 18.35
CA LEU A 115 -33.46 7.00 19.17
C LEU A 115 -33.88 8.38 18.64
N VAL A 116 -33.74 8.62 17.33
CA VAL A 116 -34.15 9.90 16.74
C VAL A 116 -35.67 10.12 16.90
N ARG A 117 -36.50 9.10 16.72
CA ARG A 117 -37.95 9.21 16.88
C ARG A 117 -38.38 9.55 18.31
N SER A 118 -37.75 8.94 19.32
CA SER A 118 -38.01 9.25 20.73
C SER A 118 -37.69 10.70 21.05
N TRP A 119 -36.57 11.20 20.51
CA TRP A 119 -36.14 12.58 20.71
C TRP A 119 -37.06 13.60 19.98
N VAL A 120 -37.42 13.33 18.71
CA VAL A 120 -38.31 14.20 17.91
C VAL A 120 -39.67 14.35 18.52
N ALA A 121 -40.15 13.37 19.26
CA ALA A 121 -41.41 13.49 20.01
C ALA A 121 -41.38 14.57 21.10
N THR A 122 -40.19 14.94 21.58
CA THR A 122 -39.99 15.95 22.63
C THR A 122 -39.44 17.28 22.10
N ALA A 123 -38.80 17.28 20.92
CA ALA A 123 -38.17 18.48 20.32
C ALA A 123 -38.37 18.48 18.78
N PRO A 124 -39.42 19.11 18.26
CA PRO A 124 -39.83 19.01 16.84
C PRO A 124 -39.07 19.96 15.91
N GLU A 125 -37.76 20.01 15.91
CA GLU A 125 -36.98 20.79 14.96
C GLU A 125 -36.14 19.89 14.06
N ASP A 126 -35.96 20.34 12.80
CA ASP A 126 -35.19 19.83 11.67
C ASP A 126 -34.42 18.50 11.87
N TYR A 127 -34.99 17.39 11.48
CA TYR A 127 -34.38 16.06 11.58
C TYR A 127 -34.27 15.38 10.20
N PRO A 128 -33.33 14.45 10.00
CA PRO A 128 -33.12 13.77 8.72
C PRO A 128 -34.36 12.93 8.37
N ARG A 129 -34.67 12.83 7.07
CA ARG A 129 -35.79 11.95 6.59
C ARG A 129 -35.50 10.50 6.97
N LEU A 130 -36.13 10.01 8.05
CA LEU A 130 -35.84 8.71 8.66
C LEU A 130 -36.02 7.51 7.72
N SER A 131 -36.87 7.65 6.68
CA SER A 131 -37.12 6.60 5.68
C SER A 131 -35.89 6.38 4.75
N SER A 132 -35.14 7.44 4.43
CA SER A 132 -34.03 7.44 3.45
C SER A 132 -32.65 7.74 4.04
N ALA A 133 -32.56 8.21 5.29
CA ALA A 133 -31.30 8.54 5.92
C ALA A 133 -30.37 7.33 6.02
N LYS A 134 -29.12 7.51 5.62
CA LYS A 134 -28.07 6.50 5.79
C LYS A 134 -27.64 6.41 7.26
N LYS A 135 -27.02 5.28 7.64
CA LYS A 135 -26.51 5.09 9.02
C LYS A 135 -25.57 6.22 9.43
N ALA A 136 -24.70 6.68 8.54
CA ALA A 136 -23.77 7.78 8.80
C ALA A 136 -24.46 9.11 9.12
N ASP A 137 -25.54 9.43 8.41
CA ASP A 137 -26.31 10.65 8.61
C ASP A 137 -27.02 10.65 9.98
N LEU A 138 -27.55 9.50 10.38
CA LEU A 138 -28.17 9.30 11.70
C LEU A 138 -27.14 9.41 12.83
N LEU A 139 -25.97 8.79 12.67
CA LEU A 139 -24.87 8.90 13.64
C LEU A 139 -24.44 10.35 13.82
N GLY A 140 -24.19 11.07 12.73
CA GLY A 140 -23.81 12.49 12.78
C GLY A 140 -24.87 13.36 13.47
N PHE A 141 -26.15 13.14 13.16
CA PHE A 141 -27.24 13.85 13.79
C PHE A 141 -27.32 13.58 15.30
N ILE A 142 -27.30 12.29 15.71
CA ILE A 142 -27.40 11.89 17.11
C ILE A 142 -26.20 12.44 17.91
N THR A 143 -24.98 12.26 17.41
CA THR A 143 -23.76 12.71 18.12
C THR A 143 -23.78 14.22 18.33
N THR A 144 -24.39 15.00 17.41
CA THR A 144 -24.38 16.48 17.50
C THR A 144 -25.53 17.04 18.33
N ARG A 145 -26.65 16.34 18.39
CA ARG A 145 -27.92 16.89 18.90
C ARG A 145 -28.47 16.22 20.14
N LEU A 146 -28.17 14.95 20.37
CA LEU A 146 -28.73 14.19 21.47
C LEU A 146 -27.71 14.04 22.61
N PRO A 147 -28.08 14.28 23.88
CA PRO A 147 -27.27 13.97 25.01
C PRO A 147 -27.09 12.45 25.22
N PHE A 148 -25.94 12.06 25.71
CA PHE A 148 -25.65 10.65 26.01
C PHE A 148 -26.68 10.02 26.95
N GLU A 149 -27.04 10.74 28.03
CA GLU A 149 -27.93 10.28 29.09
C GLU A 149 -29.38 10.02 28.59
N GLU A 150 -29.80 10.71 27.54
CA GLU A 150 -31.12 10.50 26.91
C GLU A 150 -31.10 9.27 25.99
N CYS A 151 -29.97 9.04 25.30
CA CYS A 151 -29.82 7.89 24.41
C CYS A 151 -29.57 6.59 25.19
N PHE A 152 -28.80 6.66 26.26
CA PHE A 152 -28.36 5.54 27.08
C PHE A 152 -28.56 5.83 28.57
N PRO A 153 -29.80 5.84 29.07
CA PRO A 153 -30.07 6.02 30.50
C PRO A 153 -29.46 4.87 31.32
N PRO A 154 -29.20 5.07 32.63
CA PRO A 154 -28.47 4.12 33.47
C PRO A 154 -28.87 2.63 33.34
N PRO A 155 -30.17 2.24 33.31
CA PRO A 155 -30.53 0.85 33.13
C PRO A 155 -30.16 0.27 31.75
N GLN A 156 -30.03 1.10 30.72
CA GLN A 156 -29.55 0.67 29.40
C GLN A 156 -28.04 0.55 29.37
N CYS A 157 -27.30 1.41 30.07
CA CYS A 157 -25.84 1.34 30.17
C CYS A 157 -25.35 0.00 30.72
N GLU A 158 -26.08 -0.62 31.64
CA GLU A 158 -25.74 -1.92 32.23
C GLU A 158 -25.74 -3.09 31.21
N ARG A 159 -26.41 -2.89 30.06
CA ARG A 159 -26.41 -3.88 28.96
C ARG A 159 -25.12 -3.84 28.14
N TYR A 160 -24.30 -2.83 28.33
CA TYR A 160 -23.05 -2.65 27.59
C TYR A 160 -21.84 -2.77 28.53
N LEU A 161 -20.79 -3.29 27.98
CA LEU A 161 -19.47 -3.35 28.57
C LEU A 161 -18.50 -2.58 27.66
N VAL A 162 -17.63 -1.78 28.25
CA VAL A 162 -16.58 -1.06 27.53
C VAL A 162 -15.25 -1.59 28.01
N GLN A 163 -14.39 -1.95 27.05
CA GLN A 163 -13.02 -2.33 27.36
C GLN A 163 -12.27 -1.13 27.91
N ASP A 164 -11.49 -1.38 28.94
CA ASP A 164 -10.53 -0.44 29.52
C ASP A 164 -9.11 -0.98 29.33
N ARG A 165 -8.10 -0.19 29.65
CA ARG A 165 -6.68 -0.55 29.51
C ARG A 165 -6.21 -0.69 28.03
N GLU A 166 -6.86 -0.01 27.09
CA GLU A 166 -6.47 -0.01 25.69
C GLU A 166 -5.10 0.64 25.46
N ASP A 167 -4.80 1.72 26.14
CA ASP A 167 -3.53 2.45 25.95
C ASP A 167 -2.34 1.56 26.34
N GLU A 168 -2.49 0.75 27.39
CA GLU A 168 -1.46 -0.21 27.81
C GLU A 168 -1.27 -1.32 26.74
N ILE A 169 -2.37 -1.91 26.26
CA ILE A 169 -2.30 -2.94 25.22
C ILE A 169 -1.71 -2.38 23.93
N ASP A 170 -2.19 -1.23 23.48
CA ASP A 170 -1.72 -0.58 22.26
C ASP A 170 -0.21 -0.31 22.32
N TYR A 171 0.28 0.11 23.48
CA TYR A 171 1.70 0.35 23.66
C TYR A 171 2.50 -0.97 23.69
N LEU A 172 2.02 -2.01 24.37
CA LEU A 172 2.67 -3.33 24.39
C LEU A 172 2.71 -3.99 23.01
N LEU A 173 1.61 -3.90 22.24
CA LEU A 173 1.56 -4.35 20.85
C LEU A 173 2.51 -3.53 19.96
N PHE A 174 2.59 -2.22 20.20
CA PHE A 174 3.52 -1.36 19.48
C PHE A 174 4.98 -1.73 19.77
N LEU A 175 5.33 -2.02 21.00
CA LEU A 175 6.68 -2.51 21.35
C LEU A 175 7.00 -3.80 20.60
N TYR A 176 6.04 -4.73 20.51
CA TYR A 176 6.22 -6.00 19.82
C TYR A 176 6.35 -5.83 18.29
N PHE A 177 5.39 -5.18 17.64
CA PHE A 177 5.33 -5.06 16.18
C PHE A 177 6.07 -3.86 15.60
N GLY A 178 6.36 -2.82 16.40
CA GLY A 178 6.94 -1.55 15.95
C GLY A 178 6.01 -0.67 15.12
N LYS A 179 4.75 -1.07 14.98
CA LYS A 179 3.72 -0.33 14.26
C LYS A 179 2.34 -0.62 14.87
N ARG A 180 1.41 0.29 14.67
CA ARG A 180 0.03 0.11 15.11
C ARG A 180 -0.75 -0.73 14.09
N HIS A 181 -1.84 -1.35 14.55
CA HIS A 181 -2.77 -2.18 13.76
C HIS A 181 -2.24 -3.50 13.20
N GLU A 182 -1.06 -3.97 13.57
CA GLU A 182 -0.78 -5.39 13.46
C GLU A 182 -1.37 -6.10 14.67
N GLY A 183 -2.36 -6.93 14.41
CA GLY A 183 -3.07 -7.66 15.46
C GLY A 183 -2.57 -9.09 15.59
N MET A 184 -3.11 -9.77 16.60
CA MET A 184 -2.83 -11.18 16.94
C MET A 184 -3.19 -12.17 15.80
N THR A 185 -3.89 -11.72 14.75
CA THR A 185 -4.23 -12.54 13.58
C THR A 185 -2.98 -13.13 12.89
N THR A 186 -1.86 -12.42 12.93
CA THR A 186 -0.59 -12.86 12.33
C THR A 186 -0.06 -14.14 13.01
N PHE A 187 -0.25 -14.28 14.31
CA PHE A 187 0.10 -15.49 15.05
C PHE A 187 -0.74 -16.69 14.59
N ALA A 188 -2.05 -16.51 14.43
CA ALA A 188 -2.92 -17.55 13.93
C ALA A 188 -2.56 -17.98 12.51
N LEU A 189 -2.20 -17.03 11.64
CA LEU A 189 -1.73 -17.30 10.28
C LEU A 189 -0.40 -18.07 10.28
N ARG A 190 0.51 -17.81 11.25
CA ARG A 190 1.74 -18.57 11.46
C ARG A 190 1.42 -20.04 11.80
N ASP A 191 0.56 -20.26 12.80
CA ASP A 191 0.23 -21.60 13.27
C ASP A 191 -0.53 -22.42 12.23
N LEU A 192 -1.29 -21.77 11.34
CA LEU A 192 -1.91 -22.39 10.19
C LEU A 192 -0.92 -22.65 9.02
N GLY A 193 0.34 -22.25 9.16
CA GLY A 193 1.36 -22.41 8.13
C GLY A 193 1.21 -21.49 6.90
N ILE A 194 0.34 -20.47 6.98
CA ILE A 194 0.10 -19.51 5.92
C ILE A 194 1.23 -18.46 5.90
N VAL A 195 1.66 -18.01 7.07
CA VAL A 195 2.80 -17.12 7.24
C VAL A 195 4.00 -17.94 7.74
N LYS A 196 5.07 -17.96 6.98
CA LYS A 196 6.35 -18.54 7.42
C LYS A 196 7.12 -17.46 8.16
N THR A 197 7.37 -17.68 9.43
CA THR A 197 8.26 -16.82 10.22
C THR A 197 9.72 -17.19 9.98
N ALA A 198 10.62 -16.22 10.07
CA ALA A 198 12.04 -16.50 10.27
C ALA A 198 12.15 -17.34 11.55
N GLY A 199 12.75 -18.54 11.45
CA GLY A 199 12.81 -19.48 12.60
C GLY A 199 13.33 -18.76 13.85
N PHE A 200 12.83 -19.20 15.02
CA PHE A 200 13.14 -18.58 16.32
C PHE A 200 14.64 -18.33 16.49
N LYS A 201 15.01 -17.05 16.59
CA LYS A 201 16.23 -16.64 17.30
C LYS A 201 15.92 -16.75 18.80
N ASP A 202 16.78 -17.37 19.54
CA ASP A 202 16.69 -17.33 21.01
C ASP A 202 16.92 -15.91 21.55
N GLU A 203 17.46 -14.99 20.72
CA GLU A 203 17.80 -13.62 21.09
C GLU A 203 17.42 -12.61 19.99
N PHE A 204 16.22 -12.02 20.10
CA PHE A 204 15.85 -10.81 19.38
C PHE A 204 16.32 -9.57 20.15
N GLU A 205 16.88 -8.58 19.46
CA GLU A 205 17.22 -7.29 20.06
C GLU A 205 15.97 -6.41 20.23
N ALA A 206 15.95 -5.59 21.29
CA ALA A 206 14.91 -4.58 21.45
C ALA A 206 15.03 -3.52 20.34
N ARG A 207 13.89 -3.15 19.75
CA ARG A 207 13.82 -2.12 18.70
C ARG A 207 14.23 -0.74 19.19
N PHE A 208 13.86 -0.42 20.43
CA PHE A 208 14.07 0.88 21.03
C PHE A 208 15.11 0.76 22.16
N GLU A 209 16.16 1.55 22.06
CA GLU A 209 17.26 1.51 23.04
C GLU A 209 16.83 2.01 24.42
N THR A 210 15.88 2.95 24.46
CA THR A 210 15.41 3.55 25.72
C THR A 210 13.89 3.73 25.76
N GLY A 211 13.34 3.80 26.96
CA GLY A 211 11.92 4.07 27.18
C GLY A 211 11.45 5.40 26.56
N PRO A 212 12.16 6.52 26.74
CA PRO A 212 11.82 7.79 26.08
C PRO A 212 11.73 7.70 24.55
N ILE A 213 12.66 6.99 23.88
CA ILE A 213 12.62 6.78 22.44
C ILE A 213 11.38 5.96 22.06
N ALA A 214 11.09 4.86 22.77
CA ALA A 214 9.90 4.06 22.53
C ALA A 214 8.59 4.85 22.69
N ARG A 215 8.51 5.71 23.71
CA ARG A 215 7.34 6.58 23.94
C ARG A 215 7.19 7.63 22.85
N ALA A 216 8.27 8.26 22.43
CA ALA A 216 8.25 9.22 21.33
C ALA A 216 7.81 8.57 20.02
N ALA A 217 8.33 7.38 19.69
CA ALA A 217 7.92 6.59 18.53
C ALA A 217 6.41 6.26 18.57
N PHE A 218 5.91 5.81 19.71
CA PHE A 218 4.50 5.52 19.92
C PHE A 218 3.62 6.77 19.77
N HIS A 219 4.06 7.89 20.34
CA HIS A 219 3.38 9.18 20.17
C HIS A 219 3.21 9.53 18.69
N TYR A 220 4.29 9.49 17.90
CA TYR A 220 4.22 9.82 16.48
C TYR A 220 3.43 8.80 15.66
N ALA A 221 3.48 7.52 16.00
CA ALA A 221 2.63 6.52 15.38
C ALA A 221 1.14 6.84 15.58
N ARG A 222 0.74 7.24 16.79
CA ARG A 222 -0.64 7.69 17.11
C ARG A 222 -1.01 8.99 16.38
N VAL A 223 -0.13 9.98 16.35
CA VAL A 223 -0.36 11.25 15.65
C VAL A 223 -0.58 11.02 14.16
N LEU A 224 0.31 10.26 13.52
CA LEU A 224 0.23 9.97 12.10
C LEU A 224 -1.06 9.25 11.71
N GLU A 225 -1.50 8.29 12.51
CA GLU A 225 -2.75 7.59 12.30
C GLU A 225 -3.98 8.51 12.45
N ARG A 226 -4.01 9.32 13.51
CA ARG A 226 -5.12 10.25 13.73
C ARG A 226 -5.25 11.28 12.60
N ILE A 227 -4.12 11.73 12.02
CA ILE A 227 -4.11 12.64 10.87
C ILE A 227 -4.62 11.96 9.58
N ASP A 228 -4.59 10.63 9.46
CA ASP A 228 -5.14 9.93 8.29
C ASP A 228 -6.67 10.02 8.21
N THR A 229 -7.35 10.30 9.34
CA THR A 229 -8.80 10.59 9.41
C THR A 229 -9.05 11.94 10.09
N PRO A 230 -8.69 13.06 9.42
CA PRO A 230 -8.65 14.37 10.05
C PRO A 230 -10.05 14.91 10.36
N SER A 231 -10.21 15.53 11.53
CA SER A 231 -11.34 16.39 11.86
C SER A 231 -10.85 17.79 12.24
N PRO A 232 -11.64 18.86 12.04
CA PRO A 232 -11.23 20.20 12.40
C PRO A 232 -10.81 20.33 13.87
N MET A 233 -11.53 19.70 14.78
CA MET A 233 -11.24 19.69 16.22
C MET A 233 -9.92 18.96 16.53
N LEU A 234 -9.64 17.84 15.84
CA LEU A 234 -8.37 17.12 15.99
C LEU A 234 -7.20 17.97 15.50
N ILE A 235 -7.33 18.62 14.33
CA ILE A 235 -6.27 19.47 13.77
C ILE A 235 -6.00 20.67 14.70
N GLU A 236 -7.04 21.26 15.26
CA GLU A 236 -6.88 22.33 16.28
C GLU A 236 -6.08 21.83 17.47
N HIS A 237 -6.48 20.71 18.06
CA HIS A 237 -5.80 20.11 19.20
C HIS A 237 -4.32 19.82 18.91
N LEU A 238 -4.02 19.16 17.79
CA LEU A 238 -2.64 18.85 17.40
C LEU A 238 -1.80 20.11 17.14
N THR A 239 -2.43 21.17 16.61
CA THR A 239 -1.76 22.46 16.38
C THR A 239 -1.35 23.12 17.70
N CYS A 240 -2.21 23.05 18.72
CA CYS A 240 -1.88 23.55 20.06
C CYS A 240 -0.75 22.75 20.73
N GLU A 241 -0.68 21.45 20.49
CA GLU A 241 0.28 20.54 21.12
C GLU A 241 1.63 20.44 20.40
N VAL A 242 1.72 20.78 19.11
CA VAL A 242 2.91 20.54 18.26
C VAL A 242 4.20 21.11 18.85
N ALA A 243 4.11 22.18 19.66
CA ALA A 243 5.27 22.79 20.32
C ALA A 243 5.88 21.92 21.43
N THR A 244 5.09 21.00 21.99
CA THR A 244 5.47 20.10 23.08
C THR A 244 5.77 18.67 22.61
N TRP A 245 5.71 18.43 21.31
CA TRP A 245 6.00 17.11 20.77
C TRP A 245 7.43 16.66 21.12
N PRO A 246 7.64 15.40 21.51
CA PRO A 246 8.93 14.92 21.93
C PRO A 246 9.98 15.04 20.81
N VAL A 247 11.18 15.44 21.15
CA VAL A 247 12.37 15.48 20.28
C VAL A 247 13.36 14.46 20.81
N THR A 248 13.96 13.68 19.94
CA THR A 248 14.91 12.63 20.29
C THR A 248 16.16 12.73 19.41
N ASP A 249 17.22 12.03 19.77
CA ASP A 249 18.41 11.81 18.95
C ASP A 249 18.30 10.56 18.06
N ASP A 250 17.20 9.79 18.18
CA ASP A 250 16.92 8.65 17.32
C ASP A 250 16.43 9.10 15.94
N SER A 251 17.16 8.73 14.91
CA SER A 251 16.89 9.18 13.52
C SER A 251 15.59 8.65 12.92
N GLU A 252 15.10 7.48 13.36
CA GLU A 252 13.82 6.95 12.89
C GLU A 252 12.65 7.69 13.52
N VAL A 253 12.73 7.95 14.81
CA VAL A 253 11.72 8.72 15.53
C VAL A 253 11.66 10.15 15.02
N GLU A 254 12.82 10.80 14.79
CA GLU A 254 12.85 12.14 14.18
C GLU A 254 12.26 12.15 12.78
N THR A 255 12.49 11.11 11.96
CA THR A 255 11.81 10.96 10.66
C THR A 255 10.29 10.89 10.82
N MET A 256 9.78 10.20 11.85
CA MET A 256 8.33 10.17 12.13
C MET A 256 7.83 11.56 12.56
N ARG A 257 8.59 12.28 13.35
CA ARG A 257 8.28 13.67 13.78
C ARG A 257 8.16 14.60 12.58
N HIS A 258 9.16 14.63 11.70
CA HIS A 258 9.14 15.47 10.50
C HIS A 258 7.96 15.13 9.57
N ARG A 259 7.64 13.84 9.44
CA ARG A 259 6.46 13.40 8.68
C ARG A 259 5.14 13.86 9.32
N ALA A 260 5.02 13.80 10.65
CA ALA A 260 3.84 14.26 11.36
C ALA A 260 3.65 15.79 11.22
N ILE A 261 4.73 16.56 11.35
CA ILE A 261 4.76 18.02 11.12
C ILE A 261 4.30 18.33 9.69
N HIS A 262 4.86 17.67 8.70
CA HIS A 262 4.46 17.87 7.29
C HIS A 262 2.99 17.58 7.06
N ARG A 263 2.46 16.47 7.57
CA ARG A 263 1.05 16.12 7.42
C ARG A 263 0.11 17.10 8.13
N LEU A 264 0.44 17.50 9.36
CA LEU A 264 -0.34 18.50 10.10
C LEU A 264 -0.39 19.84 9.35
N GLY A 265 0.76 20.31 8.86
CA GLY A 265 0.83 21.53 8.05
C GLY A 265 -0.01 21.43 6.76
N ARG A 266 -0.04 20.26 6.09
CA ARG A 266 -0.88 20.03 4.91
C ARG A 266 -2.39 20.11 5.22
N GLU A 267 -2.82 19.58 6.36
CA GLU A 267 -4.22 19.69 6.78
C GLU A 267 -4.58 21.15 7.15
N LEU A 268 -3.68 21.89 7.80
CA LEU A 268 -3.88 23.32 8.06
C LEU A 268 -4.02 24.14 6.78
N GLU A 269 -3.20 23.85 5.74
CA GLU A 269 -3.37 24.48 4.42
C GLU A 269 -4.73 24.17 3.80
N ARG A 270 -5.21 22.91 3.88
CA ARG A 270 -6.54 22.52 3.39
C ARG A 270 -7.68 23.26 4.09
N LEU A 271 -7.48 23.59 5.36
CA LEU A 271 -8.41 24.41 6.16
C LEU A 271 -8.26 25.91 5.94
N GLY A 272 -7.36 26.37 5.04
CA GLY A 272 -7.10 27.78 4.77
C GLY A 272 -6.28 28.50 5.85
N ARG A 273 -5.67 27.77 6.79
CA ARG A 273 -4.90 28.29 7.92
C ARG A 273 -3.41 28.40 7.56
N ALA A 274 -3.08 29.22 6.57
CA ALA A 274 -1.73 29.31 5.99
C ALA A 274 -0.66 29.79 7.01
N SER A 275 -1.01 30.72 7.94
CA SER A 275 -0.08 31.17 8.98
C SER A 275 0.28 30.05 9.94
N ASP A 276 -0.71 29.32 10.44
CA ASP A 276 -0.48 28.20 11.37
C ASP A 276 0.29 27.07 10.69
N ALA A 277 0.00 26.84 9.40
CA ALA A 277 0.73 25.86 8.59
C ALA A 277 2.22 26.23 8.48
N LEU A 278 2.54 27.51 8.25
CA LEU A 278 3.92 28.00 8.20
C LEU A 278 4.63 27.81 9.54
N ASP A 279 3.99 28.18 10.65
CA ASP A 279 4.54 28.01 12.00
C ASP A 279 4.82 26.52 12.32
N VAL A 280 3.95 25.63 11.87
CA VAL A 280 4.13 24.18 12.00
C VAL A 280 5.28 23.69 11.14
N TYR A 281 5.36 24.08 9.85
CA TYR A 281 6.43 23.64 8.96
C TYR A 281 7.82 24.09 9.41
N LEU A 282 7.94 25.30 9.95
CA LEU A 282 9.21 25.85 10.45
C LEU A 282 9.78 25.09 11.67
N ARG A 283 9.00 24.15 12.26
CA ARG A 283 9.50 23.22 13.30
C ARG A 283 10.22 21.99 12.72
N SER A 284 10.31 21.91 11.41
CA SER A 284 11.04 20.86 10.70
C SER A 284 12.09 21.46 9.80
N ASP A 285 13.27 20.88 9.82
CA ASP A 285 14.39 21.20 8.91
C ASP A 285 14.53 20.15 7.78
N HIS A 286 13.51 19.30 7.59
CA HIS A 286 13.54 18.23 6.61
C HIS A 286 12.48 18.41 5.51
N PHE A 287 12.85 17.99 4.30
CA PHE A 287 11.93 17.85 3.18
C PHE A 287 10.82 16.82 3.48
N PRO A 288 9.54 17.07 3.06
CA PRO A 288 9.06 18.19 2.23
C PRO A 288 8.46 19.37 3.02
N ALA A 289 8.59 19.43 4.36
CA ALA A 289 8.06 20.52 5.18
C ALA A 289 8.74 21.85 4.81
N THR A 290 10.05 21.84 4.62
CA THR A 290 10.87 23.00 4.23
C THR A 290 10.44 23.59 2.87
N GLU A 291 10.13 22.75 1.88
CA GLU A 291 9.55 23.20 0.62
C GLU A 291 8.23 23.94 0.82
N ARG A 292 7.35 23.40 1.66
CA ARG A 292 6.06 24.04 1.95
C ARG A 292 6.25 25.37 2.63
N ALA A 293 7.18 25.46 3.61
CA ALA A 293 7.53 26.71 4.27
C ALA A 293 7.99 27.78 3.28
N VAL A 294 8.94 27.45 2.37
CA VAL A 294 9.39 28.37 1.31
C VAL A 294 8.22 28.88 0.45
N ARG A 295 7.30 27.99 0.06
CA ARG A 295 6.16 28.36 -0.79
C ARG A 295 5.20 29.30 -0.06
N LEU A 296 4.93 29.06 1.22
CA LEU A 296 4.08 29.92 2.05
C LEU A 296 4.75 31.27 2.32
N LEU A 297 6.05 31.33 2.56
CA LEU A 297 6.78 32.60 2.71
C LEU A 297 6.63 33.47 1.43
N ILE A 298 6.81 32.88 0.24
CA ILE A 298 6.58 33.59 -1.03
C ILE A 298 5.12 34.03 -1.19
N GLN A 299 4.17 33.19 -0.80
CA GLN A 299 2.75 33.51 -0.86
C GLN A 299 2.38 34.67 0.09
N ASN A 300 3.02 34.74 1.24
CA ASN A 300 2.87 35.80 2.23
C ASN A 300 3.72 37.06 1.93
N GLU A 301 4.34 37.12 0.73
CA GLU A 301 5.21 38.22 0.28
C GLU A 301 6.49 38.41 1.12
N ASP A 302 6.83 37.46 2.01
CA ASP A 302 8.09 37.42 2.74
C ASP A 302 9.21 36.84 1.87
N ARG A 303 9.73 37.66 0.95
CA ARG A 303 10.77 37.26 0.00
C ARG A 303 12.12 37.05 0.71
N ASP A 304 12.45 37.89 1.68
CA ASP A 304 13.73 37.83 2.39
C ASP A 304 13.81 36.57 3.24
N GLY A 305 12.74 36.21 3.94
CA GLY A 305 12.64 34.95 4.68
C GLY A 305 12.72 33.72 3.77
N ALA A 306 12.05 33.78 2.60
CA ALA A 306 12.10 32.70 1.61
C ALA A 306 13.51 32.53 1.01
N GLU A 307 14.22 33.63 0.69
CA GLU A 307 15.57 33.61 0.17
C GLU A 307 16.56 33.05 1.20
N ALA A 308 16.51 33.52 2.44
CA ALA A 308 17.37 33.02 3.50
C ALA A 308 17.16 31.52 3.76
N LEU A 309 15.91 31.06 3.74
CA LEU A 309 15.62 29.63 3.87
C LEU A 309 16.16 28.82 2.69
N LEU A 310 15.95 29.28 1.43
CA LEU A 310 16.46 28.59 0.24
C LEU A 310 17.97 28.47 0.24
N LEU A 311 18.71 29.55 0.55
CA LEU A 311 20.17 29.50 0.63
C LEU A 311 20.65 28.48 1.68
N ARG A 312 20.00 28.46 2.85
CA ARG A 312 20.29 27.44 3.88
C ARG A 312 20.06 26.01 3.35
N LEU A 313 18.98 25.77 2.59
CA LEU A 313 18.67 24.44 2.03
C LEU A 313 19.65 24.05 0.91
N ILE A 314 20.20 25.00 0.16
CA ILE A 314 21.24 24.76 -0.84
C ILE A 314 22.56 24.38 -0.14
N ASP A 315 22.91 25.10 0.94
CA ASP A 315 24.16 24.85 1.66
C ASP A 315 24.12 23.54 2.48
N ASN A 316 22.97 23.19 3.04
CA ASN A 316 22.80 22.00 3.90
C ASN A 316 21.47 21.30 3.64
N PRO A 317 21.30 20.61 2.52
CA PRO A 317 20.08 19.92 2.18
C PRO A 317 19.89 18.64 3.01
N SER A 318 18.67 18.32 3.40
CA SER A 318 18.31 17.06 4.09
C SER A 318 18.29 15.86 3.13
N CYS A 319 18.12 16.10 1.83
CA CYS A 319 18.14 15.08 0.78
C CYS A 319 18.32 15.73 -0.61
N ASP A 320 18.63 14.88 -1.62
CA ASP A 320 18.83 15.34 -3.00
C ASP A 320 17.58 16.02 -3.59
N GLU A 321 16.37 15.59 -3.21
CA GLU A 321 15.13 16.24 -3.68
C GLU A 321 14.99 17.67 -3.16
N GLU A 322 15.42 17.92 -1.92
CA GLU A 322 15.43 19.25 -1.33
C GLU A 322 16.40 20.17 -2.02
N LEU A 323 17.62 19.68 -2.30
CA LEU A 323 18.64 20.44 -3.03
C LEU A 323 18.14 20.86 -4.40
N LEU A 324 17.63 19.91 -5.19
CA LEU A 324 17.06 20.19 -6.51
C LEU A 324 15.87 21.17 -6.47
N PHE A 325 15.04 21.06 -5.43
CA PHE A 325 13.96 22.03 -5.22
C PHE A 325 14.50 23.41 -4.95
N ALA A 326 15.45 23.50 -4.02
CA ALA A 326 15.97 24.80 -3.57
C ALA A 326 16.69 25.53 -4.69
N GLU A 327 17.57 24.84 -5.46
CA GLU A 327 18.27 25.39 -6.60
C GLU A 327 17.30 25.85 -7.71
N ASP A 328 16.39 24.96 -8.17
CA ASP A 328 15.45 25.31 -9.25
C ASP A 328 14.49 26.43 -8.84
N PHE A 329 14.04 26.43 -7.58
CA PHE A 329 13.13 27.46 -7.09
C PHE A 329 13.83 28.82 -6.91
N TYR A 330 15.09 28.79 -6.41
CA TYR A 330 15.91 29.98 -6.26
C TYR A 330 16.21 30.62 -7.62
N GLU A 331 16.66 29.86 -8.60
CA GLU A 331 16.92 30.33 -9.96
C GLU A 331 15.67 30.96 -10.61
N ARG A 332 14.50 30.33 -10.46
CA ARG A 332 13.25 30.85 -11.06
C ARG A 332 12.72 32.09 -10.36
N LYS A 333 12.81 32.19 -9.04
CA LYS A 333 12.19 33.26 -8.26
C LYS A 333 13.10 34.45 -8.01
N PHE A 334 14.39 34.24 -7.92
CA PHE A 334 15.38 35.28 -7.60
C PHE A 334 16.29 35.65 -8.78
N HIS A 335 16.64 34.68 -9.65
CA HIS A 335 17.45 34.95 -10.87
C HIS A 335 16.65 35.02 -12.18
N ARG A 336 15.32 34.93 -12.14
CA ARG A 336 14.39 35.09 -13.26
C ARG A 336 14.60 34.09 -14.43
N THR A 337 15.06 32.91 -14.18
CA THR A 337 15.11 31.84 -15.19
C THR A 337 13.69 31.44 -15.60
N LYS A 338 13.36 31.52 -16.91
CA LYS A 338 12.00 31.36 -17.40
C LYS A 338 11.48 29.91 -17.40
N VAL A 339 12.37 28.91 -17.45
CA VAL A 339 12.02 27.49 -17.60
C VAL A 339 12.79 26.65 -16.61
N GLY A 340 12.08 25.90 -15.76
CA GLY A 340 12.68 24.98 -14.81
C GLY A 340 13.33 23.76 -15.48
N LEU A 341 14.24 23.12 -14.78
CA LEU A 341 15.00 21.95 -15.24
C LEU A 341 14.07 20.83 -15.73
N LEU A 342 13.03 20.50 -14.95
CA LEU A 342 12.03 19.46 -15.28
C LEU A 342 11.32 19.72 -16.61
N THR A 343 10.87 20.97 -16.82
CA THR A 343 10.18 21.37 -18.06
C THR A 343 11.11 21.31 -19.27
N ARG A 344 12.40 21.61 -19.06
CA ARG A 344 13.41 21.54 -20.13
C ARG A 344 13.66 20.11 -20.56
N LEU A 345 13.84 19.18 -19.59
CA LEU A 345 14.01 17.76 -19.87
C LEU A 345 12.85 17.15 -20.67
N LEU A 346 11.60 17.51 -20.31
CA LEU A 346 10.43 17.07 -21.06
C LEU A 346 10.41 17.66 -22.47
N ARG A 347 10.63 18.98 -22.58
CA ARG A 347 10.57 19.64 -23.91
C ARG A 347 11.61 19.11 -24.89
N ASP A 348 12.78 18.74 -24.40
CA ASP A 348 13.90 18.28 -25.23
C ASP A 348 13.86 16.74 -25.41
N ALA A 349 12.88 16.03 -24.82
CA ALA A 349 12.71 14.59 -24.92
C ALA A 349 12.23 14.15 -26.31
N PRO A 350 12.75 13.04 -26.87
CA PRO A 350 12.25 12.47 -28.11
C PRO A 350 10.80 12.01 -27.98
N VAL A 351 10.05 12.15 -29.08
CA VAL A 351 8.65 11.73 -29.15
C VAL A 351 8.54 10.44 -29.94
N LEU A 352 8.08 9.37 -29.28
CA LEU A 352 7.78 8.08 -29.91
C LEU A 352 6.35 8.11 -30.43
N GLN A 353 6.18 7.89 -31.74
CA GLN A 353 4.86 7.71 -32.36
C GLN A 353 4.45 6.24 -32.21
N LEU A 354 3.43 5.97 -31.41
CA LEU A 354 2.95 4.61 -31.14
C LEU A 354 1.49 4.48 -31.52
N ASP A 355 1.08 3.26 -31.86
CA ASP A 355 -0.32 2.97 -32.14
C ASP A 355 -1.20 3.14 -30.92
N GLU A 356 -2.36 3.77 -31.10
CA GLU A 356 -3.29 4.11 -30.00
C GLU A 356 -3.85 2.88 -29.26
N SER A 357 -3.76 1.68 -29.83
CA SER A 357 -4.08 0.43 -29.13
C SER A 357 -3.21 0.16 -27.89
N GLY A 358 -2.10 0.85 -27.76
CA GLY A 358 -1.22 0.80 -26.59
C GLY A 358 -1.58 1.77 -25.48
N ARG A 359 -2.61 2.61 -25.63
CA ARG A 359 -2.94 3.73 -24.73
C ARG A 359 -3.28 3.27 -23.30
N ASP A 360 -3.86 2.10 -23.14
CA ASP A 360 -4.19 1.53 -21.82
C ASP A 360 -2.97 1.14 -20.97
N SER A 361 -1.80 0.97 -21.60
CA SER A 361 -0.53 0.66 -20.92
C SER A 361 0.63 1.20 -21.74
N THR A 362 0.95 2.46 -21.48
CA THR A 362 1.96 3.20 -22.24
C THR A 362 3.34 2.54 -22.16
N GLU A 363 3.76 2.12 -20.98
CA GLU A 363 5.04 1.43 -20.75
C GLU A 363 5.13 0.13 -21.56
N ALA A 364 4.05 -0.67 -21.55
CA ALA A 364 4.00 -1.91 -22.34
C ALA A 364 4.03 -1.64 -23.86
N ALA A 365 3.45 -0.54 -24.32
CA ALA A 365 3.53 -0.14 -25.72
C ALA A 365 4.95 0.23 -26.12
N VAL A 366 5.67 1.00 -25.29
CA VAL A 366 7.08 1.34 -25.49
C VAL A 366 7.98 0.11 -25.46
N VAL A 367 7.73 -0.83 -24.53
CA VAL A 367 8.45 -2.13 -24.51
C VAL A 367 8.25 -2.87 -25.84
N ARG A 368 7.01 -2.99 -26.34
CA ARG A 368 6.76 -3.64 -27.64
C ARG A 368 7.47 -2.94 -28.80
N HIS A 369 7.55 -1.61 -28.76
CA HIS A 369 8.27 -0.82 -29.76
C HIS A 369 9.77 -1.20 -29.81
N PHE A 370 10.43 -1.28 -28.66
CA PHE A 370 11.84 -1.68 -28.59
C PHE A 370 12.05 -3.15 -28.97
N LEU A 371 11.16 -4.04 -28.55
CA LEU A 371 11.21 -5.47 -28.94
C LEU A 371 11.06 -5.66 -30.47
N LYS A 372 10.14 -4.92 -31.11
CA LYS A 372 9.99 -4.91 -32.59
C LYS A 372 11.26 -4.42 -33.29
N SER A 373 12.04 -3.56 -32.65
CA SER A 373 13.34 -3.08 -33.16
C SER A 373 14.50 -4.04 -32.89
N GLY A 374 14.21 -5.25 -32.36
CA GLY A 374 15.22 -6.28 -32.07
C GLY A 374 16.02 -6.07 -30.79
N LEU A 375 15.60 -5.14 -29.93
CA LEU A 375 16.23 -4.87 -28.63
C LEU A 375 15.59 -5.74 -27.53
N ILE A 376 16.32 -5.95 -26.44
CA ILE A 376 15.75 -6.53 -25.20
C ILE A 376 15.26 -5.36 -24.36
N ALA A 377 13.98 -5.31 -24.07
CA ALA A 377 13.39 -4.26 -23.24
C ALA A 377 12.38 -4.84 -22.24
N ALA A 378 12.32 -4.28 -21.06
CA ALA A 378 11.37 -4.68 -20.03
C ALA A 378 10.95 -3.50 -19.15
N HIS A 379 9.70 -3.54 -18.69
CA HIS A 379 9.20 -2.65 -17.64
C HIS A 379 9.69 -3.18 -16.30
N VAL A 380 10.52 -2.42 -15.63
CA VAL A 380 11.19 -2.82 -14.39
C VAL A 380 11.00 -1.80 -13.26
N GLU A 381 10.87 -0.53 -13.62
CA GLU A 381 10.77 0.57 -12.66
C GLU A 381 11.81 0.40 -11.52
N ASN A 382 11.33 0.28 -10.29
CA ASN A 382 12.20 0.12 -9.12
C ASN A 382 12.64 -1.33 -8.88
N SER A 383 11.96 -2.31 -9.47
CA SER A 383 12.07 -3.72 -9.10
C SER A 383 13.46 -4.31 -9.36
N ILE A 384 14.12 -3.95 -10.45
CA ILE A 384 15.44 -4.48 -10.82
C ILE A 384 16.51 -4.08 -9.79
N TRP A 385 16.44 -2.86 -9.27
CA TRP A 385 17.38 -2.33 -8.27
C TRP A 385 17.17 -2.97 -6.92
N ILE A 386 15.91 -3.11 -6.50
CA ILE A 386 15.56 -3.75 -5.22
C ILE A 386 15.88 -5.24 -5.25
N GLN A 387 15.66 -5.89 -6.39
CA GLN A 387 16.02 -7.29 -6.63
C GLN A 387 17.54 -7.49 -6.50
N LEU A 388 18.34 -6.67 -7.19
CA LEU A 388 19.80 -6.74 -7.11
C LEU A 388 20.30 -6.47 -5.69
N PHE A 389 19.78 -5.43 -5.03
CA PHE A 389 20.08 -5.11 -3.64
C PHE A 389 19.79 -6.28 -2.71
N GLY A 390 18.58 -6.83 -2.78
CA GLY A 390 18.14 -7.93 -1.93
C GLY A 390 18.96 -9.21 -2.12
N LEU A 391 19.37 -9.53 -3.34
CA LEU A 391 20.22 -10.70 -3.64
C LEU A 391 21.66 -10.49 -3.19
N LEU A 392 22.25 -9.32 -3.45
CA LEU A 392 23.64 -9.03 -3.13
C LEU A 392 23.90 -8.99 -1.61
N PHE A 393 22.93 -8.48 -0.85
CA PHE A 393 23.02 -8.32 0.60
C PHE A 393 22.13 -9.30 1.37
N TRP A 394 21.74 -10.42 0.76
CA TRP A 394 20.81 -11.38 1.33
C TRP A 394 21.22 -11.85 2.74
N ASP A 395 22.46 -12.22 2.92
CA ASP A 395 23.02 -12.67 4.20
C ASP A 395 22.91 -11.58 5.29
N LEU A 396 23.25 -10.34 4.96
CA LEU A 396 23.12 -9.20 5.89
C LEU A 396 21.65 -8.88 6.25
N LEU A 397 20.74 -9.11 5.30
CA LEU A 397 19.31 -8.81 5.45
C LEU A 397 18.54 -9.91 6.19
N TYR A 398 18.96 -11.18 6.02
CA TYR A 398 18.14 -12.32 6.44
C TYR A 398 18.89 -13.40 7.23
N ASP A 399 20.24 -13.30 7.35
CA ASP A 399 20.98 -14.18 8.24
C ASP A 399 20.59 -13.91 9.70
N ARG A 400 20.45 -14.97 10.47
CA ARG A 400 19.99 -14.90 11.85
C ARG A 400 20.92 -14.12 12.78
N GLU A 401 22.21 -14.10 12.48
CA GLU A 401 23.23 -13.42 13.30
C GLU A 401 23.44 -11.96 12.84
N ALA A 402 23.28 -11.68 11.56
CA ALA A 402 23.55 -10.37 10.98
C ALA A 402 22.32 -9.44 10.93
N ALA A 403 21.12 -10.00 10.77
CA ALA A 403 19.90 -9.21 10.59
C ALA A 403 19.35 -8.67 11.92
N ALA A 404 19.08 -7.37 12.02
CA ALA A 404 18.37 -6.75 13.13
C ALA A 404 16.86 -6.97 12.98
N LEU A 405 16.40 -8.19 13.23
CA LEU A 405 14.99 -8.52 13.36
C LEU A 405 14.58 -8.42 14.81
N HIS A 406 13.51 -7.73 15.12
CA HIS A 406 13.04 -7.45 16.47
C HIS A 406 11.90 -8.37 16.93
N ASN A 407 11.29 -9.09 16.00
CA ASN A 407 10.30 -10.13 16.28
C ASN A 407 10.23 -11.17 15.15
N PRO A 408 9.62 -12.35 15.38
CA PRO A 408 9.56 -13.44 14.39
C PRO A 408 8.82 -13.12 13.09
N PHE A 409 7.97 -12.12 13.06
CA PHE A 409 7.13 -11.75 11.90
C PHE A 409 7.78 -10.72 10.99
N GLU A 410 8.93 -10.19 11.35
CA GLU A 410 9.64 -9.25 10.49
C GLU A 410 10.27 -9.97 9.31
N THR A 411 9.99 -9.44 8.14
CA THR A 411 10.42 -9.97 6.84
C THR A 411 11.54 -9.13 6.21
N ARG A 412 12.05 -8.13 6.94
CA ARG A 412 13.23 -7.33 6.63
C ARG A 412 13.70 -6.56 7.87
N PRO A 413 14.99 -6.20 7.96
CA PRO A 413 15.50 -5.31 9.00
C PRO A 413 14.83 -3.93 8.97
N GLN A 414 14.40 -3.43 10.11
CA GLN A 414 13.74 -2.11 10.20
C GLN A 414 14.75 -0.96 10.07
N ASP A 415 15.95 -1.13 10.59
CA ASP A 415 17.06 -0.19 10.49
C ASP A 415 17.53 0.08 9.05
N LEU A 416 17.10 -0.73 8.08
CA LEU A 416 17.30 -0.47 6.65
C LEU A 416 16.71 0.88 6.21
N ASN A 417 15.60 1.31 6.84
CA ASN A 417 14.93 2.56 6.46
C ASN A 417 15.67 3.83 6.94
N SER A 418 16.47 3.74 8.01
CA SER A 418 17.18 4.86 8.64
C SER A 418 18.64 4.99 8.21
N GLY A 419 19.10 4.05 7.39
CA GLY A 419 20.54 3.94 7.05
C GLY A 419 21.41 3.41 8.20
N ALA A 420 20.84 3.00 9.33
CA ALA A 420 21.60 2.36 10.41
C ALA A 420 22.13 0.99 9.94
N PHE A 421 21.34 0.27 9.15
CA PHE A 421 21.77 -0.95 8.47
C PHE A 421 23.08 -0.75 7.69
N TYR A 422 23.15 0.27 6.83
CA TYR A 422 24.36 0.59 6.06
C TYR A 422 25.56 0.93 7.00
N ARG A 423 25.34 1.74 8.03
CA ARG A 423 26.41 2.12 8.97
C ARG A 423 26.96 0.92 9.75
N ARG A 424 26.07 0.01 10.20
CA ARG A 424 26.42 -1.20 10.93
C ARG A 424 27.23 -2.18 10.08
N HIS A 425 26.90 -2.32 8.82
CA HIS A 425 27.54 -3.29 7.90
C HIS A 425 28.49 -2.65 6.91
N ARG A 426 28.98 -1.44 7.17
CA ARG A 426 29.71 -0.60 6.20
C ARG A 426 30.90 -1.31 5.53
N GLU A 427 31.67 -2.07 6.28
CA GLU A 427 32.86 -2.79 5.76
C GLU A 427 32.43 -3.90 4.78
N VAL A 428 31.55 -4.78 5.24
CA VAL A 428 31.03 -5.89 4.42
C VAL A 428 30.23 -5.35 3.22
N PHE A 429 29.55 -4.23 3.41
CA PHE A 429 28.83 -3.56 2.32
C PHE A 429 29.79 -3.11 1.21
N GLY A 430 30.93 -2.49 1.59
CA GLY A 430 31.98 -2.10 0.65
C GLY A 430 32.61 -3.28 -0.09
N GLU A 431 32.87 -4.38 0.61
CA GLU A 431 33.41 -5.61 0.00
C GLU A 431 32.42 -6.20 -1.02
N ARG A 432 31.11 -6.24 -0.70
CA ARG A 432 30.07 -6.74 -1.62
C ARG A 432 29.91 -5.84 -2.84
N LEU A 433 29.98 -4.53 -2.67
CA LEU A 433 29.91 -3.59 -3.79
C LEU A 433 31.13 -3.74 -4.73
N ALA A 434 32.30 -4.00 -4.20
CA ALA A 434 33.52 -4.21 -5.00
C ALA A 434 33.41 -5.45 -5.92
N ILE A 435 32.67 -6.50 -5.51
CA ILE A 435 32.44 -7.70 -6.33
C ILE A 435 31.71 -7.35 -7.64
N LEU A 436 30.90 -6.30 -7.67
CA LEU A 436 30.14 -5.90 -8.86
C LEU A 436 31.02 -5.42 -10.02
N ASP A 437 32.26 -5.05 -9.76
CA ASP A 437 33.24 -4.72 -10.81
C ASP A 437 33.86 -5.94 -11.50
N GLU A 438 33.53 -7.14 -10.98
CA GLU A 438 33.96 -8.44 -11.51
C GLU A 438 32.68 -9.26 -11.89
N PRO A 439 32.13 -9.07 -13.09
CA PRO A 439 30.81 -9.60 -13.46
C PRO A 439 30.65 -11.10 -13.22
N GLU A 440 31.67 -11.91 -13.51
CA GLU A 440 31.62 -13.37 -13.31
C GLU A 440 31.47 -13.74 -11.83
N ALA A 441 32.20 -13.05 -10.93
CA ALA A 441 32.13 -13.27 -9.50
C ALA A 441 30.77 -12.77 -8.93
N ALA A 442 30.32 -11.63 -9.41
CA ALA A 442 29.01 -11.09 -9.04
C ALA A 442 27.87 -12.04 -9.43
N LEU A 443 27.86 -12.53 -10.67
CA LEU A 443 26.87 -13.47 -11.16
C LEU A 443 26.90 -14.80 -10.41
N ALA A 444 28.09 -15.31 -10.05
CA ALA A 444 28.23 -16.52 -9.26
C ALA A 444 27.58 -16.35 -7.86
N LEU A 445 27.84 -15.21 -7.19
CA LEU A 445 27.24 -14.89 -5.89
C LEU A 445 25.72 -14.77 -6.00
N LEU A 446 25.21 -14.05 -6.99
CA LEU A 446 23.75 -13.84 -7.16
C LEU A 446 23.02 -15.16 -7.46
N ARG A 447 23.62 -16.05 -8.27
CA ARG A 447 23.06 -17.39 -8.57
C ARG A 447 23.07 -18.28 -7.32
N ASP A 448 24.16 -18.30 -6.58
CA ASP A 448 24.24 -19.07 -5.34
C ASP A 448 23.19 -18.61 -4.32
N THR A 449 23.06 -17.27 -4.16
CA THR A 449 22.01 -16.68 -3.30
C THR A 449 20.62 -17.05 -3.77
N TRP A 450 20.35 -16.98 -5.06
CA TRP A 450 19.07 -17.34 -5.66
C TRP A 450 18.74 -18.80 -5.42
N GLU A 451 19.63 -19.72 -5.75
CA GLU A 451 19.42 -21.17 -5.66
C GLU A 451 19.19 -21.63 -4.21
N LYS A 452 19.97 -21.08 -3.27
CA LYS A 452 19.87 -21.43 -1.84
C LYS A 452 18.57 -20.96 -1.18
N ASN A 453 18.03 -19.82 -1.64
CA ASN A 453 16.96 -19.13 -0.92
C ASN A 453 15.64 -19.07 -1.69
N ALA A 454 15.55 -19.65 -2.90
CA ALA A 454 14.36 -19.61 -3.74
C ALA A 454 13.11 -20.05 -2.99
N GLY A 455 12.06 -19.22 -3.05
CA GLY A 455 10.77 -19.45 -2.40
C GLY A 455 10.70 -19.03 -0.93
N THR A 456 11.81 -18.51 -0.34
CA THR A 456 11.78 -17.94 1.01
C THR A 456 10.97 -16.66 1.03
N THR A 457 10.05 -16.53 1.99
CA THR A 457 9.24 -15.32 2.19
C THR A 457 10.12 -14.14 2.59
N ASN A 458 10.09 -13.08 1.81
CA ASN A 458 10.84 -11.84 2.05
C ASN A 458 10.14 -10.66 1.36
N GLN A 459 10.60 -9.41 1.59
CA GLN A 459 9.99 -8.19 1.03
C GLN A 459 10.81 -7.53 -0.07
N LEU A 460 12.01 -8.02 -0.38
CA LEU A 460 12.94 -7.33 -1.29
C LEU A 460 13.16 -8.13 -2.57
N VAL A 461 13.21 -9.45 -2.48
CA VAL A 461 13.50 -10.33 -3.62
C VAL A 461 12.22 -11.01 -4.10
N SER A 462 11.89 -10.80 -5.35
CA SER A 462 10.87 -11.58 -6.06
C SER A 462 11.52 -12.83 -6.66
N TRP A 463 10.95 -14.00 -6.44
CA TRP A 463 11.43 -15.25 -7.02
C TRP A 463 10.87 -15.44 -8.45
N ASP A 464 10.96 -14.36 -9.26
CA ASP A 464 10.56 -14.30 -10.66
C ASP A 464 11.77 -14.50 -11.57
N ALA A 465 11.84 -15.60 -12.28
CA ALA A 465 12.99 -15.95 -13.11
C ALA A 465 13.27 -14.94 -14.25
N PRO A 466 12.27 -14.39 -14.97
CA PRO A 466 12.47 -13.28 -15.90
C PRO A 466 13.17 -12.09 -15.30
N LEU A 467 12.74 -11.60 -14.11
CA LEU A 467 13.38 -10.48 -13.44
C LEU A 467 14.82 -10.80 -13.02
N PHE A 468 15.08 -12.02 -12.54
CA PHE A 468 16.44 -12.47 -12.21
C PHE A 468 17.35 -12.47 -13.46
N THR A 469 16.85 -12.89 -14.61
CA THR A 469 17.57 -12.84 -15.89
C THR A 469 17.94 -11.40 -16.23
N LEU A 470 17.01 -10.44 -16.11
CA LEU A 470 17.28 -9.02 -16.35
C LEU A 470 18.34 -8.45 -15.39
N VAL A 471 18.36 -8.88 -14.14
CA VAL A 471 19.41 -8.51 -13.17
C VAL A 471 20.77 -9.03 -13.62
N CYS A 472 20.84 -10.28 -14.11
CA CYS A 472 22.08 -10.83 -14.64
C CYS A 472 22.60 -10.06 -15.87
N GLU A 473 21.67 -9.70 -16.79
CA GLU A 473 21.99 -8.87 -17.95
C GLU A 473 22.49 -7.46 -17.55
N LEU A 474 21.85 -6.86 -16.52
CA LEU A 474 22.28 -5.58 -15.98
C LEU A 474 23.69 -5.66 -15.41
N VAL A 475 23.99 -6.66 -14.59
CA VAL A 475 25.33 -6.85 -14.00
C VAL A 475 26.40 -7.03 -15.06
N THR A 476 26.09 -7.75 -16.13
CA THR A 476 27.03 -8.02 -17.22
C THR A 476 27.40 -6.76 -18.02
N ARG A 477 26.45 -5.82 -18.20
CA ARG A 477 26.60 -4.66 -19.10
C ARG A 477 26.73 -3.32 -18.38
N ALA A 478 26.68 -3.31 -17.05
CA ALA A 478 26.74 -2.08 -16.28
C ALA A 478 28.08 -1.37 -16.42
N PRO A 479 28.11 -0.04 -16.41
CA PRO A 479 29.37 0.71 -16.32
C PRO A 479 30.11 0.35 -15.03
N ARG A 480 31.43 0.28 -15.10
CA ARG A 480 32.25 0.00 -13.94
C ARG A 480 32.01 1.00 -12.81
N GLY A 481 31.83 0.52 -11.59
CA GLY A 481 31.44 1.32 -10.42
C GLY A 481 30.00 1.83 -10.43
N GLY A 482 29.28 1.72 -11.56
CA GLY A 482 27.93 2.27 -11.71
C GLY A 482 26.92 1.59 -10.78
N LEU A 483 26.93 0.26 -10.72
CA LEU A 483 26.06 -0.50 -9.82
C LEU A 483 26.36 -0.19 -8.35
N ALA A 484 27.65 -0.13 -8.00
CA ALA A 484 28.08 0.16 -6.65
C ALA A 484 27.55 1.52 -6.17
N MET A 485 27.68 2.57 -6.99
CA MET A 485 27.17 3.91 -6.67
C MET A 485 25.66 3.92 -6.39
N ILE A 486 24.87 3.23 -7.20
CA ILE A 486 23.41 3.18 -7.03
C ILE A 486 23.03 2.39 -5.78
N LEU A 487 23.62 1.21 -5.58
CA LEU A 487 23.28 0.35 -4.44
C LEU A 487 23.77 0.93 -3.11
N GLU A 488 24.92 1.64 -3.11
CA GLU A 488 25.39 2.37 -1.95
C GLU A 488 24.40 3.48 -1.55
N ALA A 489 23.94 4.28 -2.50
CA ALA A 489 22.94 5.31 -2.26
C ALA A 489 21.61 4.71 -1.74
N ILE A 490 21.19 3.54 -2.26
CA ILE A 490 20.04 2.82 -1.74
C ILE A 490 20.28 2.38 -0.29
N GLY A 491 21.45 1.82 0.02
CA GLY A 491 21.82 1.37 1.37
C GLY A 491 21.88 2.50 2.38
N GLN A 492 22.45 3.65 1.99
CA GLN A 492 22.57 4.83 2.85
C GLN A 492 21.21 5.42 3.24
N GLN A 493 20.24 5.45 2.31
CA GLN A 493 18.89 6.00 2.53
C GLN A 493 17.86 5.17 1.76
N PHE A 494 17.65 3.94 2.20
CA PHE A 494 16.79 2.98 1.52
C PHE A 494 15.40 3.52 1.21
N ARG A 495 14.77 4.18 2.18
CA ARG A 495 13.41 4.71 2.01
C ARG A 495 13.32 5.79 0.93
N ALA A 496 14.29 6.69 0.86
CA ALA A 496 14.33 7.77 -0.12
C ALA A 496 14.76 7.29 -1.51
N ASN A 497 15.72 6.35 -1.56
CA ASN A 497 16.43 6.01 -2.79
C ASN A 497 15.96 4.71 -3.47
N ARG A 498 15.01 3.96 -2.86
CA ARG A 498 14.51 2.70 -3.44
C ARG A 498 13.47 2.88 -4.56
N SER A 499 13.04 4.11 -4.85
CA SER A 499 12.00 4.42 -5.82
C SER A 499 12.34 5.64 -6.66
N GLY A 500 11.59 5.82 -7.75
CA GLY A 500 11.79 6.92 -8.70
C GLY A 500 12.76 6.58 -9.83
N PHE A 501 13.16 5.33 -9.98
CA PHE A 501 13.92 4.88 -11.14
C PHE A 501 13.07 4.88 -12.40
N PRO A 502 13.70 5.06 -13.58
CA PRO A 502 12.98 5.04 -14.85
C PRO A 502 12.20 3.75 -15.09
N ASP A 503 11.11 3.86 -15.85
CA ASP A 503 10.14 2.78 -16.06
C ASP A 503 10.73 1.55 -16.72
N LEU A 504 11.62 1.75 -17.71
CA LEU A 504 12.15 0.66 -18.55
C LEU A 504 13.65 0.51 -18.44
N VAL A 505 14.10 -0.73 -18.57
CA VAL A 505 15.47 -1.08 -18.94
C VAL A 505 15.50 -1.58 -20.39
N VAL A 506 16.49 -1.12 -21.16
CA VAL A 506 16.71 -1.52 -22.55
C VAL A 506 18.16 -1.95 -22.71
N PHE A 507 18.38 -3.13 -23.22
CA PHE A 507 19.70 -3.68 -23.52
C PHE A 507 19.92 -3.64 -25.03
N GLU A 508 20.99 -2.95 -25.42
CA GLU A 508 21.41 -2.77 -26.81
C GLU A 508 22.89 -3.12 -26.93
N ASN A 509 23.19 -4.24 -27.58
CA ASN A 509 24.55 -4.78 -27.65
C ASN A 509 25.15 -4.95 -26.22
N GLU A 510 26.31 -4.29 -25.97
CA GLU A 510 27.02 -4.31 -24.69
C GLU A 510 26.60 -3.15 -23.76
N GLN A 511 25.54 -2.41 -24.09
CA GLN A 511 25.11 -1.25 -23.33
C GLN A 511 23.75 -1.48 -22.68
N VAL A 512 23.55 -0.82 -21.53
CA VAL A 512 22.28 -0.71 -20.85
C VAL A 512 21.82 0.73 -20.83
N ARG A 513 20.57 0.93 -21.16
CA ARG A 513 19.90 2.24 -21.16
C ARG A 513 18.62 2.16 -20.33
N PHE A 514 18.37 3.19 -19.53
CA PHE A 514 17.13 3.36 -18.81
C PHE A 514 16.24 4.38 -19.51
N VAL A 515 14.94 4.12 -19.58
CA VAL A 515 13.99 4.99 -20.27
C VAL A 515 12.84 5.34 -19.34
N GLU A 516 12.68 6.61 -19.07
CA GLU A 516 11.52 7.19 -18.39
C GLU A 516 10.44 7.49 -19.43
N VAL A 517 9.28 6.89 -19.31
CA VAL A 517 8.17 7.01 -20.26
C VAL A 517 7.21 8.08 -19.79
N LYS A 518 6.82 9.00 -20.70
CA LYS A 518 5.84 10.04 -20.40
C LYS A 518 4.74 10.05 -21.46
N ALA A 519 3.51 9.83 -21.02
CA ALA A 519 2.33 10.06 -21.84
C ALA A 519 2.03 11.55 -22.00
N GLU A 520 1.09 11.89 -22.87
CA GLU A 520 0.66 13.27 -23.06
C GLU A 520 0.08 13.86 -21.76
N GLY A 521 0.61 15.00 -21.33
CA GLY A 521 0.21 15.67 -20.08
C GLY A 521 0.96 15.21 -18.82
N ASP A 522 1.79 14.18 -18.89
CA ASP A 522 2.60 13.72 -17.77
C ASP A 522 3.74 14.69 -17.42
N GLN A 523 4.12 14.67 -16.14
CA GLN A 523 5.23 15.46 -15.64
C GLN A 523 6.31 14.55 -15.02
N ILE A 524 7.56 14.97 -15.11
CA ILE A 524 8.64 14.33 -14.36
C ILE A 524 8.52 14.80 -12.90
N ARG A 525 8.51 13.84 -11.96
CA ARG A 525 8.55 14.13 -10.53
C ARG A 525 9.99 14.33 -10.07
N ARG A 526 10.21 15.11 -9.00
CA ARG A 526 11.58 15.38 -8.51
C ARG A 526 12.35 14.12 -8.14
N HIS A 527 11.72 13.18 -7.43
CA HIS A 527 12.40 11.92 -7.08
C HIS A 527 12.82 11.11 -8.33
N GLN A 528 12.07 11.19 -9.44
CA GLN A 528 12.50 10.61 -10.72
C GLN A 528 13.72 11.36 -11.28
N LEU A 529 13.72 12.69 -11.20
CA LEU A 529 14.88 13.49 -11.64
C LEU A 529 16.14 13.14 -10.83
N VAL A 530 16.03 12.99 -9.50
CA VAL A 530 17.15 12.55 -8.65
C VAL A 530 17.75 11.25 -9.16
N GLN A 531 16.89 10.25 -9.44
CA GLN A 531 17.38 8.95 -9.91
C GLN A 531 17.95 9.02 -11.34
N ILE A 532 17.34 9.82 -12.22
CA ILE A 532 17.86 10.07 -13.58
C ILE A 532 19.27 10.66 -13.51
N GLU A 533 19.46 11.70 -12.71
CA GLU A 533 20.79 12.34 -12.57
C GLU A 533 21.81 11.43 -11.87
N ARG A 534 21.38 10.63 -10.89
CA ARG A 534 22.22 9.66 -10.21
C ARG A 534 22.67 8.55 -11.18
N LEU A 535 21.78 8.02 -12.01
CA LEU A 535 22.09 7.02 -13.04
C LEU A 535 23.07 7.58 -14.07
N LYS A 536 22.88 8.83 -14.52
CA LYS A 536 23.83 9.50 -15.42
C LYS A 536 25.21 9.67 -14.79
N LYS A 537 25.29 10.10 -13.51
CA LYS A 537 26.54 10.19 -12.76
C LYS A 537 27.21 8.82 -12.59
N ALA A 538 26.43 7.76 -12.46
CA ALA A 538 26.90 6.39 -12.40
C ALA A 538 27.31 5.80 -13.78
N GLY A 539 27.23 6.61 -14.85
CA GLY A 539 27.68 6.23 -16.19
C GLY A 539 26.63 5.53 -17.05
N PHE A 540 25.38 5.37 -16.58
CA PHE A 540 24.32 4.78 -17.37
C PHE A 540 23.76 5.76 -18.39
N ALA A 541 23.37 5.26 -19.55
CA ALA A 541 22.57 6.01 -20.50
C ALA A 541 21.14 6.12 -19.96
N VAL A 542 20.61 7.34 -19.90
CA VAL A 542 19.24 7.60 -19.44
C VAL A 542 18.56 8.57 -20.37
N GLU A 543 17.37 8.24 -20.85
CA GLU A 543 16.55 9.11 -21.68
C GLU A 543 15.13 9.25 -21.09
N VAL A 544 14.48 10.33 -21.42
CA VAL A 544 13.05 10.52 -21.25
C VAL A 544 12.40 10.39 -22.61
N ALA A 545 11.42 9.52 -22.78
CA ALA A 545 10.68 9.34 -24.01
C ALA A 545 9.24 9.79 -23.83
N GLN A 546 8.82 10.77 -24.65
CA GLN A 546 7.41 11.15 -24.74
C GLN A 546 6.69 10.23 -25.72
N VAL A 547 5.45 9.87 -25.42
CA VAL A 547 4.61 9.06 -26.30
C VAL A 547 3.52 9.93 -26.90
N ALA A 548 3.45 9.95 -28.21
CA ALA A 548 2.33 10.48 -28.98
C ALA A 548 1.60 9.33 -29.66
N TRP A 549 0.29 9.35 -29.57
CA TRP A 549 -0.55 8.30 -30.09
C TRP A 549 -0.97 8.62 -31.54
N THR A 550 -0.93 7.61 -32.39
CA THR A 550 -1.33 7.71 -33.79
C THR A 550 -2.07 6.42 -34.19
N VAL A 551 -2.92 6.53 -35.17
CA VAL A 551 -3.52 5.34 -35.81
C VAL A 551 -2.54 4.82 -36.84
N ASP A 552 -2.11 3.56 -36.71
CA ASP A 552 -1.28 2.89 -37.70
C ASP A 552 -2.19 2.34 -38.83
N PRO A 553 -2.10 2.85 -40.06
CA PRO A 553 -2.93 2.36 -41.16
C PRO A 553 -2.73 0.86 -41.49
N ALA A 554 -1.57 0.32 -41.13
CA ALA A 554 -1.27 -1.10 -41.33
C ALA A 554 -1.81 -1.99 -40.18
N GLN A 555 -2.25 -1.42 -39.06
CA GLN A 555 -2.77 -2.15 -37.92
C GLN A 555 -4.18 -2.66 -38.22
N ASP A 556 -4.39 -3.98 -38.00
CA ASP A 556 -5.71 -4.55 -38.02
C ASP A 556 -6.41 -4.37 -36.68
N TYR A 557 -7.67 -3.99 -36.73
CA TYR A 557 -8.57 -3.94 -35.59
C TYR A 557 -9.70 -4.94 -35.79
N VAL A 558 -10.07 -5.68 -34.75
CA VAL A 558 -11.25 -6.54 -34.75
C VAL A 558 -12.24 -5.99 -33.72
N VAL A 559 -13.28 -5.36 -34.21
CA VAL A 559 -14.38 -4.85 -33.37
C VAL A 559 -15.29 -6.04 -33.04
N VAL A 560 -15.45 -6.32 -31.75
CA VAL A 560 -16.20 -7.47 -31.27
C VAL A 560 -17.32 -7.01 -30.35
N ASP A 561 -18.46 -7.63 -30.50
CA ASP A 561 -19.60 -7.52 -29.60
C ASP A 561 -20.12 -8.92 -29.28
N ILE A 562 -20.51 -9.14 -28.02
CA ILE A 562 -21.00 -10.45 -27.57
C ILE A 562 -22.34 -10.35 -26.87
N GLU A 563 -23.16 -11.36 -27.04
CA GLU A 563 -24.36 -11.57 -26.25
C GLU A 563 -24.16 -12.74 -25.27
N THR A 564 -24.73 -12.63 -24.09
CA THR A 564 -24.47 -13.57 -23.00
C THR A 564 -25.74 -13.94 -22.21
N THR A 565 -25.66 -15.03 -21.42
CA THR A 565 -26.76 -15.43 -20.52
C THR A 565 -26.82 -14.59 -19.23
N GLY A 566 -25.96 -13.59 -19.07
CA GLY A 566 -25.92 -12.69 -17.90
C GLY A 566 -24.56 -12.01 -17.72
N GLY A 567 -24.41 -11.16 -16.72
CA GLY A 567 -23.29 -10.20 -16.59
C GLY A 567 -21.99 -10.70 -16.00
N ASN A 568 -21.92 -11.92 -15.45
CA ASN A 568 -20.71 -12.43 -14.80
C ASN A 568 -20.10 -13.60 -15.60
N PRO A 569 -18.86 -13.50 -16.10
CA PRO A 569 -18.21 -14.52 -16.92
C PRO A 569 -17.95 -15.86 -16.19
N ASP A 570 -17.86 -15.85 -14.85
CA ASP A 570 -17.66 -17.09 -14.09
C ASP A 570 -18.88 -18.01 -14.12
N TRP A 571 -20.08 -17.41 -14.17
CA TRP A 571 -21.35 -18.11 -14.04
C TRP A 571 -22.19 -18.11 -15.32
N ASN A 572 -21.89 -17.23 -16.26
CA ASN A 572 -22.67 -17.09 -17.49
C ASN A 572 -21.85 -17.52 -18.72
N ARG A 573 -22.54 -17.66 -19.83
CA ARG A 573 -21.98 -18.18 -21.09
C ARG A 573 -22.33 -17.23 -22.23
N ILE A 574 -21.51 -17.25 -23.27
CA ILE A 574 -21.75 -16.50 -24.51
C ILE A 574 -22.85 -17.20 -25.30
N THR A 575 -23.75 -16.43 -25.90
CA THR A 575 -24.85 -16.90 -26.80
C THR A 575 -24.65 -16.46 -28.24
N GLU A 576 -23.90 -15.38 -28.49
CA GLU A 576 -23.55 -14.88 -29.80
C GLU A 576 -22.22 -14.13 -29.75
N ILE A 577 -21.46 -14.19 -30.82
CA ILE A 577 -20.30 -13.33 -31.07
C ILE A 577 -20.46 -12.73 -32.45
N GLY A 578 -20.39 -11.39 -32.56
CA GLY A 578 -20.23 -10.64 -33.79
C GLY A 578 -18.83 -10.01 -33.81
N ALA A 579 -18.13 -10.10 -34.94
CA ALA A 579 -16.79 -9.53 -35.10
C ALA A 579 -16.60 -8.97 -36.51
N VAL A 580 -16.02 -7.75 -36.57
CA VAL A 580 -15.72 -7.05 -37.83
C VAL A 580 -14.25 -6.68 -37.84
N ARG A 581 -13.50 -7.10 -38.87
CA ARG A 581 -12.10 -6.73 -39.05
C ARG A 581 -12.00 -5.47 -39.90
N VAL A 582 -11.30 -4.49 -39.39
CA VAL A 582 -11.09 -3.17 -39.99
C VAL A 582 -9.60 -2.93 -40.20
N ARG A 583 -9.22 -2.41 -41.37
CA ARG A 583 -7.86 -1.97 -41.70
C ARG A 583 -7.97 -0.66 -42.48
N ASP A 584 -7.20 0.35 -42.10
CA ASP A 584 -7.20 1.69 -42.73
C ASP A 584 -8.63 2.27 -42.88
N GLY A 585 -9.47 2.08 -41.88
CA GLY A 585 -10.87 2.56 -41.87
C GLY A 585 -11.85 1.72 -42.71
N GLU A 586 -11.38 0.71 -43.45
CA GLU A 586 -12.21 -0.14 -44.31
C GLU A 586 -12.48 -1.50 -43.69
N VAL A 587 -13.70 -2.02 -43.84
CA VAL A 587 -14.07 -3.36 -43.40
C VAL A 587 -13.42 -4.38 -44.34
N VAL A 588 -12.51 -5.20 -43.82
CA VAL A 588 -11.77 -6.22 -44.58
C VAL A 588 -12.23 -7.65 -44.29
N GLY A 589 -13.12 -7.82 -43.30
CA GLY A 589 -13.69 -9.14 -42.99
C GLY A 589 -14.78 -9.06 -41.92
N GLU A 590 -15.67 -10.05 -41.96
CA GLU A 590 -16.74 -10.18 -40.94
C GLU A 590 -16.78 -11.66 -40.48
N TRP A 591 -17.12 -11.84 -39.21
CA TRP A 591 -17.28 -13.15 -38.62
C TRP A 591 -18.42 -13.09 -37.58
N SER A 592 -19.32 -14.04 -37.57
CA SER A 592 -20.34 -14.12 -36.55
C SER A 592 -20.76 -15.56 -36.29
N SER A 593 -21.21 -15.85 -35.08
CA SER A 593 -21.77 -17.15 -34.74
C SER A 593 -22.73 -17.02 -33.54
N LEU A 594 -23.91 -17.67 -33.67
CA LEU A 594 -24.67 -18.07 -32.50
C LEU A 594 -23.95 -19.23 -31.81
N ILE A 595 -24.06 -19.30 -30.47
CA ILE A 595 -23.37 -20.29 -29.65
C ILE A 595 -24.37 -20.93 -28.69
N HIS A 596 -24.38 -22.27 -28.65
CA HIS A 596 -25.17 -22.98 -27.65
C HIS A 596 -24.53 -22.80 -26.24
N PRO A 597 -25.19 -22.12 -25.29
CA PRO A 597 -24.58 -21.78 -24.00
C PRO A 597 -24.48 -22.95 -23.00
N GLY A 598 -24.99 -24.14 -23.36
CA GLY A 598 -25.04 -25.30 -22.49
C GLY A 598 -26.03 -25.17 -21.31
N ARG A 599 -26.86 -24.14 -21.33
CA ARG A 599 -27.86 -23.82 -20.30
C ARG A 599 -28.99 -22.98 -20.88
N SER A 600 -30.13 -22.94 -20.19
CA SER A 600 -31.26 -22.09 -20.59
C SER A 600 -30.96 -20.61 -20.41
N ILE A 601 -31.44 -19.80 -21.35
CA ILE A 601 -31.29 -18.33 -21.34
C ILE A 601 -32.38 -17.72 -20.46
N PRO A 602 -32.01 -16.92 -19.43
CA PRO A 602 -33.02 -16.28 -18.56
C PRO A 602 -33.98 -15.38 -19.35
N LYS A 603 -35.27 -15.41 -19.02
CA LYS A 603 -36.30 -14.61 -19.72
C LYS A 603 -35.99 -13.11 -19.81
N PHE A 604 -35.32 -12.57 -18.78
CA PHE A 604 -34.89 -11.18 -18.81
C PHE A 604 -33.84 -10.92 -19.88
N ILE A 605 -32.90 -11.85 -20.06
CA ILE A 605 -31.86 -11.77 -21.08
C ILE A 605 -32.48 -11.93 -22.49
N VAL A 606 -33.42 -12.86 -22.65
CA VAL A 606 -34.17 -12.99 -23.93
C VAL A 606 -34.85 -11.67 -24.28
N GLY A 607 -35.41 -10.98 -23.30
CA GLY A 607 -36.06 -9.66 -23.50
C GLY A 607 -35.06 -8.56 -23.86
N LEU A 608 -33.78 -8.68 -23.46
CA LEU A 608 -32.73 -7.71 -23.71
C LEU A 608 -32.05 -7.96 -25.08
N THR A 609 -31.67 -9.19 -25.36
CA THR A 609 -30.85 -9.58 -26.53
C THR A 609 -31.69 -10.06 -27.71
N GLY A 610 -32.93 -10.50 -27.47
CA GLY A 610 -33.78 -11.14 -28.47
C GLY A 610 -33.43 -12.61 -28.75
N ILE A 611 -32.32 -13.12 -28.18
CA ILE A 611 -31.84 -14.50 -28.43
C ILE A 611 -32.61 -15.46 -27.54
N THR A 612 -33.26 -16.43 -28.14
CA THR A 612 -34.07 -17.44 -27.44
C THR A 612 -33.33 -18.79 -27.39
N ASP A 613 -33.72 -19.66 -26.45
CA ASP A 613 -33.24 -21.07 -26.40
C ASP A 613 -33.44 -21.82 -27.75
N ALA A 614 -34.53 -21.53 -28.45
CA ALA A 614 -34.80 -22.13 -29.73
C ALA A 614 -33.81 -21.69 -30.84
N MET A 615 -33.34 -20.47 -30.80
CA MET A 615 -32.37 -19.96 -31.80
C MET A 615 -30.97 -20.57 -31.62
N VAL A 616 -30.60 -20.92 -30.42
CA VAL A 616 -29.27 -21.48 -30.11
C VAL A 616 -29.30 -23.00 -29.96
N ALA A 617 -30.46 -23.65 -30.09
CA ALA A 617 -30.60 -25.09 -29.86
C ALA A 617 -29.68 -25.95 -30.75
N ASP A 618 -29.53 -25.58 -32.02
CA ASP A 618 -28.68 -26.26 -33.01
C ASP A 618 -27.36 -25.51 -33.26
N ALA A 619 -27.07 -24.44 -32.46
CA ALA A 619 -25.82 -23.69 -32.59
C ALA A 619 -24.62 -24.47 -32.04
N PRO A 620 -23.42 -24.27 -32.59
CA PRO A 620 -22.21 -24.92 -32.09
C PRO A 620 -21.90 -24.53 -30.64
N LEU A 621 -21.25 -25.43 -29.91
CA LEU A 621 -20.61 -25.07 -28.63
C LEU A 621 -19.40 -24.18 -28.89
N PHE A 622 -18.99 -23.39 -27.89
CA PHE A 622 -17.84 -22.48 -28.00
C PHE A 622 -16.58 -23.21 -28.47
N GLU A 623 -16.32 -24.40 -27.95
CA GLU A 623 -15.17 -25.25 -28.33
C GLU A 623 -15.07 -25.47 -29.85
N ALA A 624 -16.19 -25.64 -30.53
CA ALA A 624 -16.24 -25.90 -31.98
C ALA A 624 -15.87 -24.66 -32.81
N ILE A 625 -16.04 -23.47 -32.30
CA ILE A 625 -15.78 -22.21 -33.02
C ILE A 625 -14.51 -21.48 -32.53
N ALA A 626 -13.93 -21.91 -31.43
CA ALA A 626 -12.83 -21.22 -30.75
C ALA A 626 -11.62 -20.99 -31.68
N ASP A 627 -11.20 -22.02 -32.45
CA ASP A 627 -10.05 -21.92 -33.34
C ASP A 627 -10.33 -21.02 -34.56
N THR A 628 -11.54 -21.02 -35.09
CA THR A 628 -11.93 -20.14 -36.20
C THR A 628 -12.03 -18.69 -35.78
N PHE A 629 -12.57 -18.43 -34.58
CA PHE A 629 -12.60 -17.12 -34.02
C PHE A 629 -11.19 -16.60 -33.69
N ARG A 630 -10.34 -17.43 -33.07
CA ARG A 630 -8.94 -17.08 -32.80
C ARG A 630 -8.18 -16.74 -34.09
N ALA A 631 -8.36 -17.55 -35.14
CA ALA A 631 -7.74 -17.28 -36.45
C ALA A 631 -8.25 -15.98 -37.07
N PHE A 632 -9.55 -15.67 -36.89
CA PHE A 632 -10.12 -14.41 -37.36
C PHE A 632 -9.55 -13.21 -36.61
N VAL A 633 -9.36 -13.26 -35.28
CA VAL A 633 -8.73 -12.21 -34.51
C VAL A 633 -7.24 -12.10 -34.85
N GLY A 634 -6.52 -13.24 -34.95
CA GLY A 634 -5.09 -13.24 -35.26
C GLY A 634 -4.27 -12.34 -34.38
N GLU A 635 -3.45 -11.47 -34.99
CA GLU A 635 -2.63 -10.44 -34.30
C GLU A 635 -3.30 -9.07 -34.24
N ALA A 636 -4.59 -8.96 -34.62
CA ALA A 636 -5.30 -7.70 -34.61
C ALA A 636 -5.56 -7.18 -33.19
N VAL A 637 -5.77 -5.87 -33.08
CA VAL A 637 -6.22 -5.25 -31.83
C VAL A 637 -7.71 -5.58 -31.63
N PHE A 638 -8.04 -6.15 -30.49
CA PHE A 638 -9.41 -6.43 -30.08
C PHE A 638 -10.08 -5.16 -29.57
N VAL A 639 -11.13 -4.74 -30.24
CA VAL A 639 -11.88 -3.52 -29.93
C VAL A 639 -13.29 -3.88 -29.45
N ALA A 640 -13.72 -3.33 -28.31
CA ALA A 640 -15.11 -3.49 -27.85
C ALA A 640 -15.57 -2.28 -27.03
N HIS A 641 -16.89 -2.13 -26.95
CA HIS A 641 -17.52 -1.17 -26.04
C HIS A 641 -17.52 -1.74 -24.62
N ARG A 642 -16.73 -1.14 -23.69
CA ARG A 642 -16.40 -1.73 -22.38
C ARG A 642 -15.61 -3.05 -22.51
N VAL A 643 -14.54 -2.99 -23.21
CA VAL A 643 -13.70 -4.15 -23.58
C VAL A 643 -13.46 -5.17 -22.46
N LYS A 644 -13.43 -4.74 -21.20
CA LYS A 644 -13.27 -5.66 -20.05
C LYS A 644 -14.41 -6.66 -19.93
N PHE A 645 -15.61 -6.33 -20.41
CA PHE A 645 -16.76 -7.23 -20.39
C PHE A 645 -16.59 -8.31 -21.48
N ASP A 646 -16.53 -7.90 -22.73
CA ASP A 646 -16.47 -8.82 -23.89
C ASP A 646 -15.23 -9.69 -23.86
N TYR A 647 -14.07 -9.07 -23.66
CA TYR A 647 -12.79 -9.75 -23.56
C TYR A 647 -12.71 -10.67 -22.34
N GLY A 648 -13.29 -10.27 -21.21
CA GLY A 648 -13.39 -11.09 -20.00
C GLY A 648 -14.20 -12.37 -20.22
N PHE A 649 -15.34 -12.29 -20.90
CA PHE A 649 -16.14 -13.46 -21.26
C PHE A 649 -15.39 -14.39 -22.21
N LEU A 650 -14.78 -13.86 -23.27
CA LEU A 650 -13.98 -14.65 -24.21
C LEU A 650 -12.83 -15.37 -23.51
N ARG A 651 -12.07 -14.68 -22.67
CA ARG A 651 -11.00 -15.32 -21.89
C ARG A 651 -11.53 -16.45 -21.00
N SER A 652 -12.69 -16.27 -20.39
CA SER A 652 -13.31 -17.31 -19.55
C SER A 652 -13.76 -18.51 -20.38
N GLU A 653 -14.33 -18.30 -21.57
CA GLU A 653 -14.71 -19.41 -22.47
C GLU A 653 -13.48 -20.17 -22.97
N PHE A 654 -12.41 -19.47 -23.38
CA PHE A 654 -11.16 -20.13 -23.78
C PHE A 654 -10.52 -20.89 -22.61
N ALA A 655 -10.52 -20.33 -21.39
CA ALA A 655 -9.99 -21.01 -20.22
C ALA A 655 -10.75 -22.31 -19.88
N ARG A 656 -12.08 -22.33 -20.09
CA ARG A 656 -12.91 -23.53 -19.88
C ARG A 656 -12.53 -24.71 -20.80
N ILE A 657 -12.00 -24.40 -21.98
CA ILE A 657 -11.50 -25.40 -22.90
C ILE A 657 -9.98 -25.63 -22.80
N GLY A 658 -9.35 -25.13 -21.71
CA GLY A 658 -7.93 -25.31 -21.44
C GLY A 658 -7.01 -24.47 -22.34
N GLN A 659 -7.51 -23.41 -22.96
CA GLN A 659 -6.77 -22.54 -23.86
C GLN A 659 -6.60 -21.15 -23.27
N ASP A 660 -5.50 -20.46 -23.58
CA ASP A 660 -5.29 -19.05 -23.26
C ASP A 660 -5.62 -18.18 -24.47
N PHE A 661 -6.30 -17.04 -24.23
CA PHE A 661 -6.64 -16.06 -25.25
C PHE A 661 -6.09 -14.71 -24.85
N ARG A 662 -5.09 -14.23 -25.61
CA ARG A 662 -4.44 -12.94 -25.36
C ARG A 662 -4.23 -12.19 -26.66
N CYS A 663 -4.68 -10.95 -26.70
CA CYS A 663 -4.42 -9.99 -27.74
C CYS A 663 -4.40 -8.58 -27.16
N PRO A 664 -3.80 -7.58 -27.85
CA PRO A 664 -3.95 -6.19 -27.51
C PRO A 664 -5.43 -5.78 -27.50
N THR A 665 -5.84 -4.93 -26.56
CA THR A 665 -7.25 -4.50 -26.44
C THR A 665 -7.36 -2.98 -26.52
N LEU A 666 -8.45 -2.50 -27.12
CA LEU A 666 -8.81 -1.09 -27.16
C LEU A 666 -10.27 -0.92 -26.74
N CYS A 667 -10.53 -0.02 -25.79
CA CYS A 667 -11.87 0.29 -25.32
C CYS A 667 -12.39 1.54 -26.04
N THR A 668 -13.64 1.52 -26.51
CA THR A 668 -14.26 2.67 -27.16
C THR A 668 -14.93 3.65 -26.17
N VAL A 669 -14.79 3.39 -24.85
CA VAL A 669 -15.35 4.23 -23.77
C VAL A 669 -14.25 4.75 -22.87
#